data_4aaac8fa289848994f215b23ad8f1db0
#
_entry.id   4aaac8fa289848994f215b23ad8f1db0
#
_cell.length_a   1.000
_cell.length_b   1.000
_cell.length_c   1.000
_cell.angle_alpha   90.00
_cell.angle_beta   90.00
_cell.angle_gamma   90.00
#
_symmetry.space_group_name_H-M   'P 1'
#
loop_
_entity.id
_entity.type
_entity.pdbx_description
1 polymer ?
#
loop_
_entity_poly.entity_id
_entity_poly.type
_entity_poly.pdbx_seq_one_letter_code
_entity_poly.pdbx_strand_id
1 'polypeptide(L)'
;MAPRPQNQKRRPESARRANRIIQTRTLLLLGVFGVLTFVLLFTKLYHWQITEHDELQSVAVRQQTLRTTVEASRGTIYDRNGTILAMSASAEDIFISPKEIIENDQDQNLIAGGLAEILDLDPADILKKMEKTNSQYEELKKKADDELADKVREFINENDLKGVFIRPTSKRTYPKGTLASQVIGFANENGGAMGLEAAYNDELTGENGMVVTARDRDGRSVLYQYDQYFDAENGCDLHTTLDTTIQYYLEKGVQELEVRFGTGKGAEGIVMDVNTGAVLAMASLPTYDLNSPGTVYNDFLTSGMTEEQVLENMRDLLNKQWRSKAINDTYEPGSTFKTLTLAMALEENVVDLNTGFYCSGSVKIEGETINCSKRAPGHGQQNLTQAFANSCNPAFINIGLRIGNDKFYQYMLDFGLTEKTGVDTTGEASGFVNSEIKYSTLALACYAFGQNFNVTPIALLAAQCACVNGGYLYTPYLVEEITDQDGNVVSKHDSTPIRQVVSEETSALVRDIMEYEVTTGTGKNGQVAGYRIGGKTGTADKVGGGVIVSFVCFAPADDPQVMMLLTLDEPSKWTGTYVSGGNMVAPVASSVMGEILPYLGIEPSYTAEELVGADKTVPNVVGLSKDAAAERLSANGFSFRTVGSGDTVTDQTPAGGAIVPNSAEIILYLGAEKSTDKCIVPNVVGDSAATANQKIVNAGLIMGVSGATNASSSTVRAISQSIAAGTEVEAGTVVRVQFSDSSVRD
;
A
#
# COMPACT_ATOMS: atom_id res chain seq x y z
N MET A 1 48.59 61.63 -109.67
CA MET A 1 48.31 62.45 -108.51
C MET A 1 48.40 61.57 -107.19
N ALA A 2 49.47 61.78 -106.47
CA ALA A 2 49.72 60.96 -105.25
C ALA A 2 49.02 61.56 -104.05
N PRO A 3 48.46 60.77 -103.11
CA PRO A 3 47.89 61.30 -101.88
C PRO A 3 48.98 61.52 -100.80
N ARG A 4 48.87 62.60 -100.07
CA ARG A 4 49.72 63.01 -99.00
C ARG A 4 49.66 62.05 -97.77
N PRO A 5 50.75 61.80 -97.04
CA PRO A 5 50.79 61.02 -95.81
C PRO A 5 50.19 61.79 -94.61
N GLN A 6 49.31 61.19 -93.86
CA GLN A 6 48.77 61.69 -92.64
C GLN A 6 49.86 61.63 -91.49
N ASN A 7 50.09 62.80 -90.92
CA ASN A 7 50.99 63.01 -89.79
C ASN A 7 50.51 62.42 -88.48
N GLN A 8 51.02 61.29 -88.07
CA GLN A 8 50.73 60.77 -86.75
C GLN A 8 51.42 61.65 -85.67
N LYS A 9 50.66 62.42 -84.96
CA LYS A 9 51.16 63.12 -83.75
C LYS A 9 51.68 62.11 -82.75
N ARG A 10 53.00 62.03 -82.55
CA ARG A 10 53.62 61.31 -81.42
C ARG A 10 53.21 62.01 -80.10
N ARG A 11 52.56 61.35 -79.24
CA ARG A 11 52.31 61.83 -77.89
C ARG A 11 53.63 62.09 -77.13
N PRO A 12 53.77 63.23 -76.38
CA PRO A 12 55.01 63.57 -75.73
C PRO A 12 55.38 62.51 -74.67
N GLU A 13 56.63 62.19 -74.51
CA GLU A 13 57.21 61.18 -73.64
C GLU A 13 56.80 61.34 -72.15
N SER A 14 56.59 62.59 -71.76
CA SER A 14 56.06 62.92 -70.40
C SER A 14 54.68 62.35 -70.13
N ALA A 15 53.78 62.32 -71.12
CA ALA A 15 52.44 61.74 -70.99
C ALA A 15 52.46 60.19 -70.90
N ARG A 16 53.42 59.55 -71.56
CA ARG A 16 53.63 58.12 -71.50
C ARG A 16 54.20 57.72 -70.09
N ARG A 17 55.09 58.52 -69.52
CA ARG A 17 55.67 58.31 -68.18
C ARG A 17 54.62 58.54 -67.14
N ALA A 18 53.77 59.56 -67.20
CA ALA A 18 52.69 59.83 -66.30
C ALA A 18 51.65 58.70 -66.32
N ASN A 19 51.27 58.25 -67.48
CA ASN A 19 50.33 57.12 -67.65
C ASN A 19 50.87 55.79 -67.04
N ARG A 20 52.17 55.53 -67.20
CA ARG A 20 52.82 54.34 -66.61
C ARG A 20 52.90 54.42 -65.07
N ILE A 21 53.14 55.57 -64.51
CA ILE A 21 53.17 55.83 -63.10
C ILE A 21 51.74 55.65 -62.52
N ILE A 22 50.72 56.19 -63.21
CA ILE A 22 49.31 56.02 -62.77
C ILE A 22 48.90 54.57 -62.85
N GLN A 23 49.23 53.86 -63.97
CA GLN A 23 48.93 52.43 -64.10
C GLN A 23 49.62 51.59 -63.02
N THR A 24 50.89 51.84 -62.68
CA THR A 24 51.64 51.16 -61.66
C THR A 24 51.04 51.42 -60.28
N ARG A 25 50.66 52.67 -59.95
CA ARG A 25 49.98 53.04 -58.72
C ARG A 25 48.57 52.39 -58.63
N THR A 26 47.83 52.37 -59.66
CA THR A 26 46.48 51.71 -59.71
C THR A 26 46.62 50.20 -59.53
N LEU A 27 47.59 49.56 -60.19
CA LEU A 27 47.89 48.13 -59.98
C LEU A 27 48.36 47.84 -58.61
N LEU A 28 49.16 48.72 -58.01
CA LEU A 28 49.62 48.56 -56.64
C LEU A 28 48.49 48.74 -55.63
N LEU A 29 47.61 49.73 -55.84
CA LEU A 29 46.41 49.93 -55.04
C LEU A 29 45.43 48.73 -55.16
N LEU A 30 45.21 48.24 -56.39
CA LEU A 30 44.40 47.06 -56.64
C LEU A 30 45.01 45.80 -55.94
N GLY A 31 46.34 45.64 -55.98
CA GLY A 31 47.04 44.56 -55.34
C GLY A 31 46.92 44.63 -53.82
N VAL A 32 47.16 45.82 -53.23
CA VAL A 32 47.01 46.05 -51.79
C VAL A 32 45.56 45.83 -51.37
N PHE A 33 44.59 46.38 -52.10
CA PHE A 33 43.18 46.18 -51.81
C PHE A 33 42.76 44.70 -51.98
N GLY A 34 43.28 44.02 -53.00
CA GLY A 34 43.05 42.56 -53.16
C GLY A 34 43.59 41.71 -52.01
N VAL A 35 44.84 42.02 -51.61
CA VAL A 35 45.44 41.32 -50.44
C VAL A 35 44.67 41.63 -49.17
N LEU A 36 44.28 42.89 -48.91
CA LEU A 36 43.52 43.27 -47.74
C LEU A 36 42.14 42.56 -47.71
N THR A 37 41.47 42.54 -48.82
CA THR A 37 40.19 41.83 -48.97
C THR A 37 40.35 40.30 -48.75
N PHE A 38 41.44 39.73 -49.30
CA PHE A 38 41.74 38.30 -49.09
C PHE A 38 42.06 37.98 -47.62
N VAL A 39 42.83 38.81 -46.95
CA VAL A 39 43.15 38.64 -45.51
C VAL A 39 41.87 38.76 -44.68
N LEU A 40 40.97 39.71 -44.97
CA LEU A 40 39.70 39.85 -44.30
C LEU A 40 38.78 38.63 -44.52
N LEU A 41 38.71 38.12 -45.73
CA LEU A 41 37.96 36.93 -46.09
C LEU A 41 38.56 35.67 -45.39
N PHE A 42 39.89 35.55 -45.41
CA PHE A 42 40.59 34.43 -44.79
C PHE A 42 40.39 34.44 -43.25
N THR A 43 40.53 35.58 -42.60
CA THR A 43 40.29 35.72 -41.19
C THR A 43 38.82 35.39 -40.82
N LYS A 44 37.86 35.83 -41.63
CA LYS A 44 36.45 35.48 -41.44
C LYS A 44 36.18 33.99 -41.67
N LEU A 45 36.74 33.40 -42.73
CA LEU A 45 36.66 31.95 -42.97
C LEU A 45 37.31 31.14 -41.85
N TYR A 46 38.50 31.56 -41.37
CA TYR A 46 39.16 30.93 -40.27
C TYR A 46 38.31 30.99 -39.00
N HIS A 47 37.72 32.16 -38.72
CA HIS A 47 36.84 32.32 -37.55
C HIS A 47 35.62 31.37 -37.64
N TRP A 48 34.91 31.32 -38.77
CA TRP A 48 33.77 30.44 -38.93
C TRP A 48 34.12 28.95 -39.02
N GLN A 49 35.20 28.57 -39.66
CA GLN A 49 35.58 27.18 -39.87
C GLN A 49 36.38 26.56 -38.76
N ILE A 50 37.07 27.36 -37.93
CA ILE A 50 37.91 26.83 -36.85
C ILE A 50 37.38 27.32 -35.49
N THR A 51 37.15 28.63 -35.28
CA THR A 51 36.82 29.16 -33.97
C THR A 51 35.35 28.90 -33.60
N GLU A 52 34.44 29.04 -34.54
CA GLU A 52 33.00 28.84 -34.36
C GLU A 52 32.51 27.52 -34.96
N HIS A 53 33.41 26.64 -35.40
CA HIS A 53 33.07 25.39 -36.10
C HIS A 53 32.08 24.57 -35.32
N ASP A 54 32.37 24.29 -34.07
CA ASP A 54 31.56 23.41 -33.21
C ASP A 54 30.18 24.02 -32.91
N GLU A 55 30.15 25.36 -32.72
CA GLU A 55 28.88 26.07 -32.48
C GLU A 55 28.01 26.08 -33.74
N LEU A 56 28.58 26.46 -34.89
CA LEU A 56 27.86 26.48 -36.16
C LEU A 56 27.44 25.08 -36.60
N GLN A 57 28.26 24.07 -36.37
CA GLN A 57 27.92 22.68 -36.64
C GLN A 57 26.78 22.22 -35.73
N SER A 58 26.80 22.57 -34.42
CA SER A 58 25.73 22.23 -33.50
C SER A 58 24.38 22.87 -33.91
N VAL A 59 24.42 24.14 -34.35
CA VAL A 59 23.22 24.84 -34.86
C VAL A 59 22.73 24.20 -36.16
N ALA A 60 23.61 23.84 -37.08
CA ALA A 60 23.24 23.18 -38.32
C ALA A 60 22.62 21.79 -38.08
N VAL A 61 23.22 21.01 -37.21
CA VAL A 61 22.67 19.70 -36.76
C VAL A 61 21.30 19.86 -36.14
N ARG A 62 21.11 20.85 -35.25
CA ARG A 62 19.79 21.14 -34.64
C ARG A 62 18.73 21.55 -35.69
N GLN A 63 19.11 22.25 -36.73
CA GLN A 63 18.19 22.64 -37.81
C GLN A 63 17.88 21.49 -38.79
N GLN A 64 18.80 20.54 -38.93
CA GLN A 64 18.69 19.45 -39.91
C GLN A 64 18.20 18.12 -39.29
N THR A 65 18.04 18.04 -37.98
CA THR A 65 17.58 16.83 -37.32
C THR A 65 16.28 17.05 -36.53
N LEU A 66 15.39 16.09 -36.63
CA LEU A 66 14.26 15.90 -35.71
C LEU A 66 14.70 14.91 -34.63
N ARG A 67 14.60 15.32 -33.37
CA ARG A 67 14.78 14.44 -32.24
C ARG A 67 13.40 14.07 -31.72
N THR A 68 13.05 12.81 -31.83
CA THR A 68 11.83 12.25 -31.24
C THR A 68 12.21 11.43 -30.04
N THR A 69 11.70 11.78 -28.86
CA THR A 69 11.90 11.01 -27.64
C THR A 69 11.09 9.73 -27.71
N VAL A 70 11.71 8.60 -27.39
CA VAL A 70 11.06 7.32 -27.14
C VAL A 70 10.95 7.17 -25.63
N GLU A 71 9.74 7.24 -25.12
CA GLU A 71 9.52 7.17 -23.67
C GLU A 71 9.87 5.78 -23.14
N ALA A 72 10.67 5.73 -22.07
CA ALA A 72 10.91 4.50 -21.31
C ALA A 72 9.62 4.11 -20.60
N SER A 73 9.36 2.81 -20.53
CA SER A 73 8.27 2.28 -19.71
C SER A 73 8.70 2.26 -18.24
N ARG A 74 7.84 2.77 -17.38
CA ARG A 74 8.05 2.71 -15.93
C ARG A 74 7.94 1.26 -15.47
N GLY A 75 8.89 0.80 -14.63
CA GLY A 75 8.98 -0.56 -14.12
C GLY A 75 7.72 -1.03 -13.41
N THR A 76 7.52 -2.34 -13.34
CA THR A 76 6.36 -2.98 -12.72
C THR A 76 6.58 -3.16 -11.22
N ILE A 77 5.51 -3.06 -10.43
CA ILE A 77 5.54 -3.39 -9.00
C ILE A 77 4.75 -4.69 -8.80
N TYR A 78 5.42 -5.69 -8.25
CA TYR A 78 4.86 -7.01 -7.94
C TYR A 78 4.67 -7.21 -6.44
N ASP A 79 3.68 -8.02 -6.07
CA ASP A 79 3.62 -8.59 -4.73
C ASP A 79 4.64 -9.74 -4.59
N ARG A 80 4.79 -10.30 -3.38
CA ARG A 80 5.73 -11.41 -3.11
C ARG A 80 5.46 -12.69 -3.92
N ASN A 81 4.26 -12.84 -4.49
CA ASN A 81 3.83 -14.00 -5.26
C ASN A 81 3.86 -13.71 -6.79
N GLY A 82 4.36 -12.55 -7.21
CA GLY A 82 4.41 -12.15 -8.62
C GLY A 82 3.10 -11.55 -9.14
N THR A 83 2.14 -11.21 -8.28
CA THR A 83 0.91 -10.53 -8.68
C THR A 83 1.23 -9.06 -9.00
N ILE A 84 0.77 -8.55 -10.14
CA ILE A 84 1.00 -7.16 -10.54
C ILE A 84 0.16 -6.22 -9.67
N LEU A 85 0.85 -5.29 -8.99
CA LEU A 85 0.27 -4.21 -8.19
C LEU A 85 0.21 -2.89 -8.98
N ALA A 86 1.25 -2.60 -9.77
CA ALA A 86 1.30 -1.43 -10.65
C ALA A 86 2.08 -1.77 -11.92
N MET A 87 1.60 -1.31 -13.08
CA MET A 87 2.26 -1.52 -14.37
C MET A 87 2.04 -0.35 -15.32
N SER A 88 2.91 -0.21 -16.31
CA SER A 88 2.72 0.70 -17.43
C SER A 88 1.95 -0.02 -18.54
N ALA A 89 0.71 0.39 -18.76
CA ALA A 89 -0.10 -0.09 -19.89
C ALA A 89 0.08 0.79 -21.10
N SER A 90 -0.07 0.21 -22.30
CA SER A 90 -0.13 0.98 -23.56
C SER A 90 -1.25 2.00 -23.49
N ALA A 91 -0.98 3.19 -23.98
CA ALA A 91 -1.94 4.27 -24.10
C ALA A 91 -1.56 5.19 -25.24
N GLU A 92 -2.44 6.08 -25.64
CA GLU A 92 -2.20 6.95 -26.78
C GLU A 92 -2.69 8.37 -26.51
N ASP A 93 -1.85 9.36 -26.88
CA ASP A 93 -2.24 10.76 -26.87
C ASP A 93 -2.88 11.13 -28.18
N ILE A 94 -4.05 11.77 -28.12
CA ILE A 94 -4.79 12.24 -29.28
C ILE A 94 -4.68 13.76 -29.35
N PHE A 95 -4.16 14.29 -30.44
CA PHE A 95 -3.97 15.73 -30.64
C PHE A 95 -4.25 16.15 -32.07
N ILE A 96 -4.45 17.43 -32.27
CA ILE A 96 -4.66 18.04 -33.61
C ILE A 96 -3.55 19.03 -33.91
N SER A 97 -3.26 19.18 -35.20
CA SER A 97 -2.45 20.24 -35.78
C SER A 97 -3.35 21.22 -36.54
N PRO A 98 -3.82 22.32 -35.91
CA PRO A 98 -4.64 23.32 -36.59
C PRO A 98 -4.02 23.85 -37.88
N LYS A 99 -2.71 24.00 -37.89
CA LYS A 99 -1.96 24.43 -39.08
C LYS A 99 -2.15 23.46 -40.25
N GLU A 100 -2.00 22.15 -40.00
CA GLU A 100 -2.13 21.13 -41.07
C GLU A 100 -3.59 20.94 -41.52
N ILE A 101 -4.55 21.06 -40.58
CA ILE A 101 -5.99 21.03 -40.90
C ILE A 101 -6.31 22.15 -41.92
N ILE A 102 -5.79 23.35 -41.69
CA ILE A 102 -6.00 24.53 -42.60
C ILE A 102 -5.22 24.39 -43.89
N GLU A 103 -3.94 24.01 -43.83
CA GLU A 103 -3.09 23.84 -45.04
C GLU A 103 -3.63 22.76 -45.99
N ASN A 104 -4.35 21.75 -45.48
CA ASN A 104 -4.96 20.69 -46.29
C ASN A 104 -6.46 20.93 -46.59
N ASP A 105 -6.99 22.14 -46.28
CA ASP A 105 -8.39 22.54 -46.53
C ASP A 105 -9.42 21.54 -45.99
N GLN A 106 -9.15 21.02 -44.75
CA GLN A 106 -9.99 20.03 -44.07
C GLN A 106 -11.23 20.67 -43.44
N ASP A 107 -12.35 19.93 -43.41
CA ASP A 107 -13.58 20.42 -42.78
C ASP A 107 -13.44 20.38 -41.24
N GLN A 108 -13.26 21.57 -40.65
CA GLN A 108 -13.09 21.75 -39.21
C GLN A 108 -14.34 21.31 -38.40
N ASN A 109 -15.54 21.49 -38.97
CA ASN A 109 -16.77 21.09 -38.29
C ASN A 109 -16.97 19.58 -38.29
N LEU A 110 -16.60 18.89 -39.36
CA LEU A 110 -16.59 17.43 -39.44
C LEU A 110 -15.61 16.84 -38.40
N ILE A 111 -14.39 17.38 -38.35
CA ILE A 111 -13.36 16.93 -37.40
C ILE A 111 -13.81 17.19 -35.98
N ALA A 112 -14.27 18.41 -35.67
CA ALA A 112 -14.70 18.75 -34.31
C ALA A 112 -15.91 17.92 -33.84
N GLY A 113 -16.92 17.72 -34.73
CA GLY A 113 -18.11 16.94 -34.41
C GLY A 113 -17.79 15.45 -34.15
N GLY A 114 -17.01 14.82 -35.06
CA GLY A 114 -16.68 13.40 -34.94
C GLY A 114 -15.75 13.11 -33.75
N LEU A 115 -14.72 13.96 -33.54
CA LEU A 115 -13.84 13.79 -32.40
C LEU A 115 -14.55 14.09 -31.06
N ALA A 116 -15.49 15.05 -31.05
CA ALA A 116 -16.29 15.34 -29.86
C ALA A 116 -17.16 14.15 -29.45
N GLU A 117 -17.81 13.48 -30.41
CA GLU A 117 -18.61 12.29 -30.17
C GLU A 117 -17.78 11.13 -29.67
N ILE A 118 -16.59 10.86 -30.26
CA ILE A 118 -15.72 9.75 -29.89
C ILE A 118 -15.07 9.98 -28.51
N LEU A 119 -14.60 11.22 -28.27
CA LEU A 119 -13.79 11.53 -27.08
C LEU A 119 -14.60 12.04 -25.87
N ASP A 120 -15.93 12.17 -26.05
CA ASP A 120 -16.84 12.78 -25.06
C ASP A 120 -16.41 14.20 -24.67
N LEU A 121 -16.19 15.05 -25.69
CA LEU A 121 -15.77 16.45 -25.55
C LEU A 121 -16.80 17.42 -26.14
N ASP A 122 -16.74 18.70 -25.75
CA ASP A 122 -17.55 19.72 -26.41
C ASP A 122 -16.94 20.09 -27.76
N PRO A 123 -17.70 19.99 -28.88
CA PRO A 123 -17.25 20.43 -30.22
C PRO A 123 -16.73 21.87 -30.23
N ALA A 124 -17.34 22.76 -29.43
CA ALA A 124 -16.93 24.14 -29.30
C ALA A 124 -15.50 24.31 -28.76
N ASP A 125 -15.11 23.47 -27.81
CA ASP A 125 -13.74 23.48 -27.27
C ASP A 125 -12.71 23.01 -28.29
N ILE A 126 -13.05 22.02 -29.11
CA ILE A 126 -12.19 21.53 -30.18
C ILE A 126 -12.03 22.63 -31.23
N LEU A 127 -13.14 23.28 -31.66
CA LEU A 127 -13.09 24.39 -32.64
C LEU A 127 -12.27 25.58 -32.11
N LYS A 128 -12.39 25.91 -30.82
CA LYS A 128 -11.58 26.95 -30.19
C LYS A 128 -10.07 26.63 -30.19
N LYS A 129 -9.70 25.34 -30.05
CA LYS A 129 -8.30 24.92 -30.24
C LYS A 129 -7.84 25.07 -31.69
N MET A 130 -8.73 24.81 -32.67
CA MET A 130 -8.44 25.01 -34.11
C MET A 130 -8.26 26.47 -34.54
N GLU A 131 -8.78 27.46 -33.76
CA GLU A 131 -8.52 28.89 -34.02
C GLU A 131 -7.05 29.26 -33.89
N LYS A 132 -6.21 28.45 -33.28
CA LYS A 132 -4.76 28.65 -33.19
C LYS A 132 -4.04 28.22 -34.48
N THR A 133 -4.30 28.92 -35.55
CA THR A 133 -3.94 28.58 -36.94
C THR A 133 -2.46 28.26 -37.22
N ASN A 134 -1.54 28.70 -36.37
CA ASN A 134 -0.10 28.41 -36.46
C ASN A 134 0.36 27.25 -35.54
N SER A 135 -0.53 26.71 -34.74
CA SER A 135 -0.20 25.62 -33.85
C SER A 135 -0.11 24.29 -34.61
N GLN A 136 0.94 23.51 -34.31
CA GLN A 136 1.11 22.15 -34.82
C GLN A 136 0.72 21.09 -33.79
N TYR A 137 0.40 21.49 -32.53
CA TYR A 137 0.06 20.59 -31.47
C TYR A 137 -0.98 21.24 -30.53
N GLU A 138 -2.19 20.74 -30.57
CA GLU A 138 -3.24 21.06 -29.64
C GLU A 138 -3.82 19.74 -29.10
N GLU A 139 -3.57 19.47 -27.85
CA GLU A 139 -3.98 18.24 -27.17
C GLU A 139 -5.49 18.16 -27.01
N LEU A 140 -6.09 17.03 -27.36
CA LEU A 140 -7.50 16.72 -27.15
C LEU A 140 -7.72 15.75 -25.99
N LYS A 141 -7.00 14.63 -25.99
CA LYS A 141 -7.09 13.60 -24.97
C LYS A 141 -5.71 13.01 -24.71
N LYS A 142 -5.29 13.00 -23.44
CA LYS A 142 -4.09 12.27 -23.00
C LYS A 142 -4.43 10.86 -22.59
N LYS A 143 -3.48 9.96 -22.80
CA LYS A 143 -3.48 8.60 -22.26
C LYS A 143 -4.82 7.86 -22.50
N ALA A 144 -5.36 8.03 -23.73
CA ALA A 144 -6.51 7.27 -24.19
C ALA A 144 -6.16 5.78 -24.22
N ASP A 145 -7.11 4.93 -23.88
CA ASP A 145 -6.96 3.50 -24.04
C ASP A 145 -7.01 3.07 -25.52
N ASP A 146 -6.54 1.87 -25.81
CA ASP A 146 -6.44 1.36 -27.18
C ASP A 146 -7.80 1.34 -27.88
N GLU A 147 -8.90 1.05 -27.17
CA GLU A 147 -10.25 1.00 -27.75
C GLU A 147 -10.71 2.37 -28.24
N LEU A 148 -10.44 3.42 -27.44
CA LEU A 148 -10.79 4.80 -27.80
C LEU A 148 -9.93 5.30 -28.95
N ALA A 149 -8.62 5.00 -28.93
CA ALA A 149 -7.69 5.35 -29.97
C ALA A 149 -8.01 4.65 -31.30
N ASP A 150 -8.45 3.40 -31.29
CA ASP A 150 -8.88 2.67 -32.47
C ASP A 150 -10.11 3.33 -33.14
N LYS A 151 -11.09 3.76 -32.36
CA LYS A 151 -12.24 4.52 -32.87
C LYS A 151 -11.80 5.83 -33.59
N VAL A 152 -10.80 6.51 -33.00
CA VAL A 152 -10.23 7.72 -33.63
C VAL A 152 -9.47 7.37 -34.92
N ARG A 153 -8.72 6.23 -34.94
CA ARG A 153 -8.03 5.76 -36.18
C ARG A 153 -9.04 5.43 -37.30
N GLU A 154 -10.12 4.73 -36.94
CA GLU A 154 -11.19 4.45 -37.90
C GLU A 154 -11.76 5.75 -38.47
N PHE A 155 -12.10 6.71 -37.60
CA PHE A 155 -12.63 8.01 -38.01
C PHE A 155 -11.65 8.78 -38.92
N ILE A 156 -10.32 8.79 -38.61
CA ILE A 156 -9.28 9.39 -39.45
C ILE A 156 -9.25 8.72 -40.83
N ASN A 157 -9.26 7.40 -40.88
CA ASN A 157 -9.16 6.62 -42.09
C ASN A 157 -10.42 6.76 -42.99
N GLU A 158 -11.60 6.72 -42.41
CA GLU A 158 -12.88 6.81 -43.12
C GLU A 158 -13.05 8.17 -43.80
N ASN A 159 -12.52 9.24 -43.19
CA ASN A 159 -12.68 10.61 -43.69
C ASN A 159 -11.40 11.18 -44.30
N ASP A 160 -10.34 10.38 -44.53
CA ASP A 160 -9.02 10.79 -45.01
C ASP A 160 -8.50 12.08 -44.33
N LEU A 161 -8.60 12.13 -42.99
CA LEU A 161 -8.30 13.33 -42.23
C LEU A 161 -6.79 13.58 -42.16
N LYS A 162 -6.42 14.86 -42.36
CA LYS A 162 -5.06 15.35 -42.15
C LYS A 162 -5.05 16.32 -40.99
N GLY A 163 -3.99 16.25 -40.18
CA GLY A 163 -3.84 17.13 -39.02
C GLY A 163 -4.52 16.60 -37.72
N VAL A 164 -5.00 15.35 -37.72
CA VAL A 164 -5.37 14.62 -36.52
C VAL A 164 -4.33 13.52 -36.28
N PHE A 165 -3.78 13.46 -35.11
CA PHE A 165 -2.66 12.58 -34.81
C PHE A 165 -2.92 11.75 -33.51
N ILE A 166 -2.36 10.56 -33.54
CA ILE A 166 -2.33 9.63 -32.40
C ILE A 166 -0.87 9.31 -32.14
N ARG A 167 -0.41 9.51 -30.90
CA ARG A 167 0.96 9.26 -30.50
C ARG A 167 0.98 8.22 -29.40
N PRO A 168 1.74 7.10 -29.55
CA PRO A 168 1.93 6.13 -28.48
C PRO A 168 2.52 6.79 -27.23
N THR A 169 2.02 6.42 -26.08
CA THR A 169 2.50 6.78 -24.74
C THR A 169 2.24 5.64 -23.77
N SER A 170 2.49 5.83 -22.52
CA SER A 170 2.18 4.86 -21.46
C SER A 170 1.30 5.46 -20.36
N LYS A 171 0.41 4.63 -19.82
CA LYS A 171 -0.44 4.97 -18.69
C LYS A 171 -0.11 4.08 -17.53
N ARG A 172 0.23 4.68 -16.39
CA ARG A 172 0.37 3.93 -15.14
C ARG A 172 -0.99 3.40 -14.69
N THR A 173 -1.07 2.10 -14.47
CA THR A 173 -2.31 1.39 -14.13
C THR A 173 -2.10 0.53 -12.90
N TYR A 174 -3.08 0.54 -12.02
CA TYR A 174 -3.10 -0.20 -10.76
C TYR A 174 -4.26 -1.19 -10.79
N PRO A 175 -4.01 -2.47 -11.19
CA PRO A 175 -5.09 -3.44 -11.44
C PRO A 175 -5.94 -3.78 -10.23
N LYS A 176 -5.41 -3.54 -9.02
CA LYS A 176 -6.09 -3.81 -7.75
C LYS A 176 -6.84 -2.60 -7.17
N GLY A 177 -6.83 -1.47 -7.86
CA GLY A 177 -7.59 -0.26 -7.50
C GLY A 177 -7.21 0.32 -6.16
N THR A 178 -7.94 -0.01 -5.10
CA THR A 178 -7.75 0.55 -3.75
C THR A 178 -6.79 -0.25 -2.87
N LEU A 179 -6.39 -1.45 -3.28
CA LEU A 179 -5.58 -2.36 -2.46
C LEU A 179 -4.19 -1.76 -2.16
N ALA A 180 -3.80 -1.72 -0.91
CA ALA A 180 -2.53 -1.17 -0.42
C ALA A 180 -2.24 0.26 -0.92
N SER A 181 -3.29 1.09 -1.10
CA SER A 181 -3.21 2.36 -1.80
C SER A 181 -2.16 3.31 -1.21
N GLN A 182 -2.08 3.44 0.12
CA GLN A 182 -1.10 4.32 0.78
C GLN A 182 0.33 3.76 0.72
N VAL A 183 0.48 2.44 0.54
CA VAL A 183 1.79 1.78 0.46
C VAL A 183 2.35 1.87 -0.96
N ILE A 184 1.58 1.43 -1.95
CA ILE A 184 1.98 1.49 -3.36
C ILE A 184 2.16 2.95 -3.76
N GLY A 185 1.21 3.82 -3.38
CA GLY A 185 1.19 5.20 -3.82
C GLY A 185 0.86 5.33 -5.30
N PHE A 186 1.07 6.49 -5.87
CA PHE A 186 0.76 6.75 -7.28
C PHE A 186 1.83 7.59 -7.96
N ALA A 187 1.93 7.44 -9.29
CA ALA A 187 2.74 8.28 -10.15
C ALA A 187 1.86 9.26 -10.94
N ASN A 188 2.40 10.44 -11.19
CA ASN A 188 1.82 11.46 -12.04
C ASN A 188 2.76 11.80 -13.23
N GLU A 189 2.50 12.87 -13.96
CA GLU A 189 3.33 13.30 -15.11
C GLU A 189 4.78 13.65 -14.72
N ASN A 190 5.04 13.95 -13.44
CA ASN A 190 6.38 14.31 -12.95
C ASN A 190 7.11 13.13 -12.30
N GLY A 191 6.54 11.92 -12.34
CA GLY A 191 7.07 10.71 -11.71
C GLY A 191 6.28 10.27 -10.51
N GLY A 192 6.90 9.48 -9.63
CA GLY A 192 6.29 8.97 -8.41
C GLY A 192 5.94 10.10 -7.43
N ALA A 193 4.71 10.12 -6.94
CA ALA A 193 4.19 11.18 -6.08
C ALA A 193 4.07 10.77 -4.61
N MET A 194 3.73 9.52 -4.33
CA MET A 194 3.51 8.97 -2.99
C MET A 194 3.96 7.50 -2.92
N GLY A 195 4.13 6.98 -1.69
CA GLY A 195 4.37 5.56 -1.42
C GLY A 195 5.65 5.01 -2.08
N LEU A 196 5.62 3.74 -2.48
CA LEU A 196 6.72 3.06 -3.19
C LEU A 196 7.00 3.71 -4.55
N GLU A 197 5.97 4.19 -5.25
CA GLU A 197 6.13 4.92 -6.50
C GLU A 197 7.06 6.14 -6.35
N ALA A 198 6.99 6.84 -5.22
CA ALA A 198 7.85 7.98 -4.95
C ALA A 198 9.20 7.57 -4.34
N ALA A 199 9.23 6.56 -3.47
CA ALA A 199 10.44 6.10 -2.80
C ALA A 199 11.46 5.51 -3.78
N TYR A 200 10.97 4.79 -4.79
CA TYR A 200 11.76 4.12 -5.82
C TYR A 200 11.57 4.76 -7.20
N ASN A 201 11.36 6.09 -7.19
CA ASN A 201 11.09 6.79 -8.46
C ASN A 201 12.23 6.67 -9.46
N ASP A 202 13.47 6.72 -9.02
CA ASP A 202 14.66 6.69 -9.88
C ASP A 202 14.81 5.31 -10.53
N GLU A 203 14.62 4.24 -9.76
CA GLU A 203 14.68 2.86 -10.25
C GLU A 203 13.53 2.54 -11.21
N LEU A 204 12.32 3.02 -10.88
CA LEU A 204 11.13 2.75 -11.67
C LEU A 204 11.07 3.53 -12.98
N THR A 205 11.67 4.73 -13.07
CA THR A 205 11.42 5.65 -14.20
C THR A 205 12.12 5.22 -15.50
N GLY A 206 13.32 4.63 -15.43
CA GLY A 206 14.13 4.31 -16.62
C GLY A 206 14.71 5.53 -17.32
N GLU A 207 15.38 5.31 -18.42
CA GLU A 207 15.99 6.36 -19.26
C GLU A 207 15.34 6.41 -20.64
N ASN A 208 14.86 7.60 -21.03
CA ASN A 208 14.22 7.78 -22.32
C ASN A 208 15.20 7.60 -23.47
N GLY A 209 14.82 6.85 -24.48
CA GLY A 209 15.48 6.74 -25.75
C GLY A 209 15.24 7.95 -26.65
N MET A 210 15.93 7.96 -27.79
CA MET A 210 15.82 9.04 -28.75
C MET A 210 16.02 8.53 -30.17
N VAL A 211 15.14 8.94 -31.08
CA VAL A 211 15.32 8.79 -32.55
C VAL A 211 15.73 10.12 -33.12
N VAL A 212 16.90 10.15 -33.76
CA VAL A 212 17.39 11.34 -34.47
C VAL A 212 17.25 11.12 -35.96
N THR A 213 16.26 11.78 -36.55
CA THR A 213 15.94 11.67 -37.99
C THR A 213 16.39 12.93 -38.77
N ALA A 214 16.95 12.78 -39.94
CA ALA A 214 17.31 13.93 -40.81
C ALA A 214 16.06 14.62 -41.35
N ARG A 215 16.06 15.98 -41.39
CA ARG A 215 14.99 16.81 -41.97
C ARG A 215 15.45 17.53 -43.22
N ASP A 216 14.52 17.71 -44.14
CA ASP A 216 14.70 18.64 -45.27
C ASP A 216 14.48 20.11 -44.86
N ARG A 217 14.68 21.05 -45.81
CA ARG A 217 14.50 22.47 -45.58
C ARG A 217 13.06 22.86 -45.20
N ASP A 218 12.09 22.04 -45.54
CA ASP A 218 10.66 22.24 -45.25
C ASP A 218 10.20 21.54 -43.99
N GLY A 219 11.15 20.93 -43.25
CA GLY A 219 10.91 20.27 -41.97
C GLY A 219 10.35 18.84 -42.09
N ARG A 220 10.35 18.26 -43.29
CA ARG A 220 9.88 16.89 -43.54
C ARG A 220 11.00 15.91 -43.29
N SER A 221 10.67 14.74 -42.74
CA SER A 221 11.61 13.63 -42.56
C SER A 221 12.14 13.17 -43.93
N VAL A 222 13.45 13.15 -44.12
CA VAL A 222 14.10 12.59 -45.29
C VAL A 222 14.28 11.11 -45.10
N LEU A 223 13.38 10.32 -45.66
CA LEU A 223 13.48 8.86 -45.71
C LEU A 223 14.82 8.46 -46.36
N TYR A 224 15.62 7.66 -45.63
CA TYR A 224 16.85 6.97 -46.07
C TYR A 224 18.23 7.61 -45.84
N GLN A 225 18.41 8.59 -44.94
CA GLN A 225 19.79 8.97 -44.57
C GLN A 225 19.95 9.15 -43.06
N TYR A 226 20.56 8.15 -42.42
CA TYR A 226 21.09 8.15 -41.05
C TYR A 226 20.08 8.48 -39.95
N ASP A 227 19.13 7.57 -39.71
CA ASP A 227 18.44 7.53 -38.42
C ASP A 227 19.38 6.94 -37.36
N GLN A 228 19.66 7.70 -36.31
CA GLN A 228 20.34 7.16 -35.14
C GLN A 228 19.27 6.83 -34.07
N TYR A 229 19.25 5.58 -33.69
CA TYR A 229 18.37 5.07 -32.63
C TYR A 229 19.20 4.95 -31.37
N PHE A 230 18.72 5.57 -30.32
CA PHE A 230 19.15 5.34 -28.96
C PHE A 230 17.96 4.67 -28.27
N ASP A 231 18.11 3.40 -27.94
CA ASP A 231 17.04 2.64 -27.32
C ASP A 231 16.69 3.23 -25.95
N ALA A 232 15.42 3.16 -25.57
CA ALA A 232 14.99 3.50 -24.22
C ALA A 232 15.40 2.38 -23.27
N GLU A 233 15.92 2.73 -22.12
CA GLU A 233 16.15 1.80 -21.03
C GLU A 233 14.96 1.87 -20.06
N ASN A 234 14.12 0.84 -20.06
CA ASN A 234 12.95 0.79 -19.19
C ASN A 234 13.37 0.75 -17.72
N GLY A 235 12.49 1.23 -16.85
CA GLY A 235 12.71 1.19 -15.40
C GLY A 235 12.78 -0.23 -14.86
N CYS A 236 13.45 -0.39 -13.71
CA CYS A 236 13.54 -1.65 -13.00
C CYS A 236 12.20 -2.04 -12.37
N ASP A 237 11.99 -3.35 -12.21
CA ASP A 237 10.81 -3.89 -11.56
C ASP A 237 11.07 -4.06 -10.05
N LEU A 238 10.03 -3.80 -9.24
CA LEU A 238 10.08 -3.98 -7.79
C LEU A 238 9.33 -5.26 -7.39
N HIS A 239 9.98 -6.14 -6.67
CA HIS A 239 9.35 -7.27 -6.00
C HIS A 239 9.18 -6.96 -4.53
N THR A 240 7.93 -6.74 -4.10
CA THR A 240 7.63 -6.31 -2.74
C THR A 240 7.43 -7.50 -1.81
N THR A 241 7.48 -7.22 -0.50
CA THR A 241 7.11 -8.17 0.55
C THR A 241 5.60 -8.27 0.75
N LEU A 242 4.83 -7.36 0.14
CA LEU A 242 3.37 -7.36 0.24
C LEU A 242 2.79 -8.66 -0.30
N ASP A 243 1.80 -9.17 0.40
CA ASP A 243 0.99 -10.31 -0.02
C ASP A 243 -0.43 -9.83 -0.26
N THR A 244 -0.92 -9.90 -1.50
CA THR A 244 -2.25 -9.41 -1.87
C THR A 244 -3.38 -10.09 -1.11
N THR A 245 -3.22 -11.34 -0.71
CA THR A 245 -4.21 -12.10 0.05
C THR A 245 -4.24 -11.66 1.51
N ILE A 246 -3.06 -11.53 2.15
CA ILE A 246 -2.94 -11.02 3.53
C ILE A 246 -3.41 -9.55 3.58
N GLN A 247 -3.03 -8.75 2.60
CA GLN A 247 -3.48 -7.36 2.46
C GLN A 247 -5.01 -7.25 2.38
N TYR A 248 -5.64 -8.11 1.57
CA TYR A 248 -7.11 -8.14 1.46
C TYR A 248 -7.78 -8.48 2.79
N TYR A 249 -7.27 -9.48 3.53
CA TYR A 249 -7.83 -9.83 4.84
C TYR A 249 -7.64 -8.71 5.86
N LEU A 250 -6.48 -8.06 5.85
CA LEU A 250 -6.20 -6.93 6.72
C LEU A 250 -7.12 -5.75 6.42
N GLU A 251 -7.26 -5.34 5.15
CA GLU A 251 -8.15 -4.23 4.74
C GLU A 251 -9.61 -4.50 5.11
N LYS A 252 -10.07 -5.73 4.90
CA LYS A 252 -11.42 -6.16 5.30
C LYS A 252 -11.61 -6.03 6.82
N GLY A 253 -10.61 -6.40 7.62
CA GLY A 253 -10.64 -6.24 9.07
C GLY A 253 -10.65 -4.77 9.50
N VAL A 254 -9.80 -3.94 8.90
CA VAL A 254 -9.75 -2.49 9.16
C VAL A 254 -11.07 -1.81 8.77
N GLN A 255 -11.66 -2.21 7.65
CA GLN A 255 -12.99 -1.71 7.25
C GLN A 255 -14.10 -2.20 8.18
N GLU A 256 -14.02 -3.43 8.69
CA GLU A 256 -14.98 -3.95 9.69
C GLU A 256 -14.95 -3.10 10.97
N LEU A 257 -13.76 -2.68 11.44
CA LEU A 257 -13.63 -1.78 12.58
C LEU A 257 -14.38 -0.46 12.36
N GLU A 258 -14.21 0.15 11.17
CA GLU A 258 -14.89 1.39 10.80
C GLU A 258 -16.40 1.23 10.77
N VAL A 259 -16.89 0.20 10.06
CA VAL A 259 -18.34 -0.04 9.89
C VAL A 259 -19.03 -0.35 11.22
N ARG A 260 -18.36 -1.12 12.10
CA ARG A 260 -18.96 -1.54 13.38
C ARG A 260 -18.94 -0.47 14.45
N PHE A 261 -17.88 0.34 14.48
CA PHE A 261 -17.64 1.24 15.60
C PHE A 261 -17.65 2.72 15.22
N GLY A 262 -17.77 3.04 13.95
CA GLY A 262 -18.01 4.40 13.46
C GLY A 262 -16.96 5.37 13.98
N THR A 263 -15.76 5.37 13.43
CA THR A 263 -14.72 6.29 13.85
C THR A 263 -14.64 7.51 12.92
N GLY A 264 -14.50 8.71 13.50
CA GLY A 264 -14.25 9.93 12.73
C GLY A 264 -12.78 10.15 12.37
N LYS A 265 -11.89 9.26 12.78
CA LYS A 265 -10.43 9.41 12.62
C LYS A 265 -9.76 8.27 11.86
N GLY A 266 -10.49 7.19 11.59
CA GLY A 266 -10.03 6.03 10.83
C GLY A 266 -9.48 4.91 11.69
N ALA A 267 -9.03 3.87 11.00
CA ALA A 267 -8.41 2.68 11.57
C ALA A 267 -7.19 2.31 10.72
N GLU A 268 -6.31 1.50 11.28
CA GLU A 268 -5.12 1.02 10.58
C GLU A 268 -4.75 -0.38 11.02
N GLY A 269 -3.95 -1.04 10.18
CA GLY A 269 -3.36 -2.33 10.51
C GLY A 269 -2.05 -2.57 9.80
N ILE A 270 -1.17 -3.35 10.43
CA ILE A 270 0.10 -3.78 9.88
C ILE A 270 0.25 -5.26 10.20
N VAL A 271 0.69 -6.05 9.21
CA VAL A 271 1.11 -7.44 9.36
C VAL A 271 2.57 -7.56 8.95
N MET A 272 3.41 -8.10 9.85
CA MET A 272 4.86 -8.18 9.66
C MET A 272 5.35 -9.60 9.94
N ASP A 273 6.31 -10.05 9.15
CA ASP A 273 7.10 -11.24 9.45
C ASP A 273 8.02 -10.94 10.65
N VAL A 274 7.89 -11.75 11.68
CA VAL A 274 8.56 -11.50 12.99
C VAL A 274 10.07 -11.67 12.90
N ASN A 275 10.55 -12.52 11.96
CA ASN A 275 11.92 -12.97 11.89
C ASN A 275 12.76 -12.24 10.85
N THR A 276 12.14 -11.40 10.01
CA THR A 276 12.82 -10.67 8.93
C THR A 276 12.55 -9.18 8.93
N GLY A 277 11.43 -8.74 9.52
CA GLY A 277 10.94 -7.37 9.41
C GLY A 277 10.19 -7.07 8.10
N ALA A 278 9.96 -8.08 7.25
CA ALA A 278 9.18 -7.92 6.02
C ALA A 278 7.73 -7.52 6.33
N VAL A 279 7.27 -6.42 5.74
CA VAL A 279 5.88 -5.97 5.88
C VAL A 279 5.02 -6.70 4.87
N LEU A 280 4.22 -7.66 5.34
CA LEU A 280 3.36 -8.50 4.51
C LEU A 280 2.08 -7.79 4.06
N ALA A 281 1.58 -6.89 4.92
CA ALA A 281 0.42 -6.05 4.63
C ALA A 281 0.43 -4.79 5.50
N MET A 282 -0.10 -3.70 4.94
CA MET A 282 -0.28 -2.43 5.64
C MET A 282 -1.50 -1.71 5.09
N ALA A 283 -2.46 -1.37 5.95
CA ALA A 283 -3.71 -0.75 5.58
C ALA A 283 -4.01 0.45 6.47
N SER A 284 -4.57 1.50 5.88
CA SER A 284 -5.05 2.68 6.59
C SER A 284 -6.38 3.15 6.03
N LEU A 285 -7.28 3.63 6.89
CA LEU A 285 -8.50 4.31 6.45
C LEU A 285 -8.40 5.81 6.77
N PRO A 286 -8.92 6.65 5.88
CA PRO A 286 -9.63 6.35 4.63
C PRO A 286 -8.69 5.90 3.51
N THR A 287 -9.13 4.97 2.65
CA THR A 287 -8.42 4.51 1.45
C THR A 287 -8.77 5.37 0.22
N TYR A 288 -8.12 5.11 -0.93
CA TYR A 288 -8.43 5.78 -2.20
C TYR A 288 -8.13 4.89 -3.41
N ASP A 289 -8.71 5.20 -4.56
CA ASP A 289 -8.40 4.50 -5.81
C ASP A 289 -7.12 5.06 -6.44
N LEU A 290 -6.12 4.19 -6.60
CA LEU A 290 -4.82 4.50 -7.20
C LEU A 290 -4.92 4.98 -8.66
N ASN A 291 -5.96 4.58 -9.40
CA ASN A 291 -6.20 5.03 -10.77
C ASN A 291 -6.86 6.41 -10.83
N SER A 292 -7.40 6.90 -9.71
CA SER A 292 -8.06 8.20 -9.61
C SER A 292 -7.67 8.94 -8.31
N PRO A 293 -6.35 9.13 -8.04
CA PRO A 293 -5.86 9.63 -6.76
C PRO A 293 -6.30 11.07 -6.46
N GLY A 294 -6.65 11.84 -7.49
CA GLY A 294 -7.17 13.21 -7.37
C GLY A 294 -8.65 13.32 -7.00
N THR A 295 -9.33 12.19 -6.82
CA THR A 295 -10.74 12.16 -6.42
C THR A 295 -10.85 11.74 -4.96
N VAL A 296 -11.71 12.41 -4.18
CA VAL A 296 -12.03 11.97 -2.82
C VAL A 296 -12.93 10.75 -2.92
N TYR A 297 -12.37 9.60 -2.54
CA TYR A 297 -12.98 8.28 -2.73
C TYR A 297 -13.98 7.93 -1.63
N ASN A 298 -13.78 8.45 -0.42
CA ASN A 298 -14.52 7.99 0.75
C ASN A 298 -15.52 9.04 1.24
N ASP A 299 -16.82 8.68 1.21
CA ASP A 299 -17.94 9.53 1.67
C ASP A 299 -17.80 9.95 3.14
N PHE A 300 -17.09 9.18 3.95
CA PHE A 300 -16.77 9.50 5.33
C PHE A 300 -16.00 10.83 5.44
N LEU A 301 -15.06 11.10 4.54
CA LEU A 301 -14.29 12.35 4.55
C LEU A 301 -15.14 13.59 4.21
N THR A 302 -16.20 13.39 3.43
CA THR A 302 -17.08 14.45 2.95
C THR A 302 -18.39 14.54 3.73
N SER A 303 -18.61 13.63 4.69
CA SER A 303 -19.84 13.55 5.47
C SER A 303 -20.18 14.88 6.13
N GLY A 304 -21.38 15.41 5.85
CA GLY A 304 -21.88 16.68 6.37
C GLY A 304 -21.31 17.93 5.68
N MET A 305 -20.54 17.78 4.59
CA MET A 305 -20.06 18.89 3.77
C MET A 305 -20.98 19.13 2.57
N THR A 306 -21.08 20.40 2.14
CA THR A 306 -21.66 20.76 0.83
C THR A 306 -20.63 20.57 -0.26
N GLU A 307 -21.06 20.48 -1.53
CA GLU A 307 -20.13 20.38 -2.69
C GLU A 307 -19.12 21.54 -2.73
N GLU A 308 -19.56 22.76 -2.39
CA GLU A 308 -18.69 23.93 -2.31
C GLU A 308 -17.62 23.76 -1.22
N GLN A 309 -17.99 23.25 -0.04
CA GLN A 309 -17.05 22.97 1.04
C GLN A 309 -16.06 21.85 0.68
N VAL A 310 -16.50 20.83 -0.07
CA VAL A 310 -15.62 19.77 -0.57
C VAL A 310 -14.58 20.36 -1.52
N LEU A 311 -14.99 21.22 -2.45
CA LEU A 311 -14.08 21.89 -3.40
C LEU A 311 -13.08 22.81 -2.69
N GLU A 312 -13.54 23.61 -1.71
CA GLU A 312 -12.68 24.51 -0.93
C GLU A 312 -11.62 23.72 -0.11
N ASN A 313 -11.99 22.53 0.40
CA ASN A 313 -11.13 21.70 1.24
C ASN A 313 -10.47 20.54 0.48
N MET A 314 -10.61 20.48 -0.84
CA MET A 314 -10.17 19.34 -1.67
C MET A 314 -8.74 18.90 -1.36
N ARG A 315 -7.80 19.84 -1.28
CA ARG A 315 -6.40 19.53 -0.99
C ARG A 315 -6.20 18.84 0.36
N ASP A 316 -6.91 19.31 1.39
CA ASP A 316 -6.78 18.73 2.74
C ASP A 316 -7.45 17.36 2.82
N LEU A 317 -8.56 17.15 2.10
CA LEU A 317 -9.25 15.87 1.99
C LEU A 317 -8.36 14.83 1.28
N LEU A 318 -7.76 15.22 0.14
CA LEU A 318 -6.82 14.38 -0.59
C LEU A 318 -5.59 14.02 0.25
N ASN A 319 -4.99 15.00 0.94
CA ASN A 319 -3.86 14.75 1.83
C ASN A 319 -4.22 13.77 2.97
N LYS A 320 -5.45 13.80 3.48
CA LYS A 320 -5.91 12.86 4.51
C LYS A 320 -6.01 11.43 3.97
N GLN A 321 -6.54 11.23 2.76
CA GLN A 321 -6.67 9.87 2.19
C GLN A 321 -5.35 9.28 1.69
N TRP A 322 -4.40 10.13 1.24
CA TRP A 322 -3.08 9.66 0.81
C TRP A 322 -2.16 9.27 1.97
N ARG A 323 -2.48 9.74 3.19
CA ARG A 323 -1.65 9.55 4.36
C ARG A 323 -1.76 8.12 4.90
N SER A 324 -0.63 7.43 5.04
CA SER A 324 -0.55 6.17 5.76
C SER A 324 -0.43 6.42 7.26
N LYS A 325 -1.47 6.09 8.03
CA LYS A 325 -1.43 6.26 9.50
C LYS A 325 -0.33 5.41 10.14
N ALA A 326 -0.07 4.24 9.57
CA ALA A 326 0.92 3.29 10.06
C ALA A 326 2.35 3.84 10.15
N ILE A 327 2.70 4.80 9.30
CA ILE A 327 4.05 5.37 9.20
C ILE A 327 4.11 6.89 9.33
N ASN A 328 3.02 7.62 8.97
CA ASN A 328 3.02 9.08 8.98
C ASN A 328 2.45 9.68 10.27
N ASP A 329 1.73 8.89 11.08
CA ASP A 329 1.13 9.33 12.33
C ASP A 329 1.90 8.77 13.54
N THR A 330 1.85 9.51 14.64
CA THR A 330 2.39 9.06 15.91
C THR A 330 1.29 9.09 16.97
N TYR A 331 1.33 8.16 17.89
CA TYR A 331 0.37 8.06 18.97
C TYR A 331 0.99 7.55 20.27
N GLU A 332 0.32 7.74 21.38
CA GLU A 332 0.70 7.10 22.63
C GLU A 332 0.28 5.63 22.58
N PRO A 333 1.23 4.64 22.68
CA PRO A 333 0.91 3.23 22.47
C PRO A 333 0.04 2.62 23.57
N GLY A 334 -0.04 3.29 24.71
CA GLY A 334 -0.78 2.79 25.87
C GLY A 334 -0.31 1.41 26.31
N SER A 335 -1.27 0.59 26.75
CA SER A 335 -0.94 -0.72 27.36
C SER A 335 -0.27 -1.73 26.43
N THR A 336 -0.25 -1.54 25.12
CA THR A 336 0.56 -2.37 24.21
C THR A 336 2.05 -2.23 24.49
N PHE A 337 2.49 -1.07 24.96
CA PHE A 337 3.88 -0.82 25.34
C PHE A 337 4.35 -1.66 26.56
N LYS A 338 3.43 -2.16 27.35
CA LYS A 338 3.77 -3.01 28.51
C LYS A 338 4.55 -4.27 28.14
N THR A 339 4.45 -4.73 26.91
CA THR A 339 5.28 -5.84 26.40
C THR A 339 6.77 -5.47 26.46
N LEU A 340 7.12 -4.27 25.99
CA LEU A 340 8.51 -3.81 26.03
C LEU A 340 8.97 -3.60 27.48
N THR A 341 8.14 -2.97 28.32
CA THR A 341 8.45 -2.81 29.76
C THR A 341 8.65 -4.14 30.46
N LEU A 342 7.85 -5.17 30.12
CA LEU A 342 8.00 -6.53 30.60
C LEU A 342 9.34 -7.13 30.17
N ALA A 343 9.67 -7.03 28.90
CA ALA A 343 10.92 -7.54 28.33
C ALA A 343 12.14 -6.89 29.01
N MET A 344 12.15 -5.54 29.13
CA MET A 344 13.19 -4.80 29.85
C MET A 344 13.37 -5.30 31.30
N ALA A 345 12.25 -5.51 32.01
CA ALA A 345 12.26 -5.87 33.42
C ALA A 345 12.77 -7.30 33.64
N LEU A 346 12.41 -8.23 32.77
CA LEU A 346 12.89 -9.61 32.80
C LEU A 346 14.38 -9.68 32.45
N GLU A 347 14.81 -8.97 31.42
CA GLU A 347 16.22 -8.89 30.97
C GLU A 347 17.13 -8.35 32.10
N GLU A 348 16.67 -7.30 32.78
CA GLU A 348 17.40 -6.70 33.90
C GLU A 348 17.27 -7.49 35.19
N ASN A 349 16.51 -8.60 35.21
CA ASN A 349 16.26 -9.43 36.37
C ASN A 349 15.69 -8.64 37.59
N VAL A 350 14.97 -7.52 37.34
CA VAL A 350 14.33 -6.73 38.41
C VAL A 350 12.98 -7.30 38.85
N VAL A 351 12.45 -8.23 38.03
CA VAL A 351 11.27 -9.06 38.33
C VAL A 351 11.46 -10.48 37.83
N ASP A 352 10.70 -11.40 38.37
CA ASP A 352 10.52 -12.79 37.91
C ASP A 352 9.04 -13.19 37.95
N LEU A 353 8.70 -14.40 37.49
CA LEU A 353 7.31 -14.91 37.45
C LEU A 353 6.62 -14.94 38.81
N ASN A 354 7.39 -15.05 39.90
CA ASN A 354 6.91 -15.12 41.29
C ASN A 354 6.78 -13.74 41.94
N THR A 355 7.29 -12.69 41.28
CA THR A 355 7.24 -11.34 41.82
C THR A 355 5.80 -10.89 42.02
N GLY A 356 5.45 -10.58 43.29
CA GLY A 356 4.10 -10.17 43.68
C GLY A 356 3.87 -8.67 43.57
N PHE A 357 2.67 -8.30 43.12
CA PHE A 357 2.19 -6.93 43.02
C PHE A 357 0.83 -6.80 43.69
N TYR A 358 0.56 -5.65 44.32
CA TYR A 358 -0.74 -5.32 44.87
C TYR A 358 -1.34 -4.09 44.16
N CYS A 359 -2.58 -4.22 43.71
CA CYS A 359 -3.31 -3.14 43.06
C CYS A 359 -4.58 -2.79 43.83
N SER A 360 -4.64 -1.59 44.41
CA SER A 360 -5.84 -1.02 45.04
C SER A 360 -6.76 -0.22 44.10
N GLY A 361 -6.42 -0.20 42.79
CA GLY A 361 -7.15 0.56 41.77
C GLY A 361 -6.50 1.91 41.38
N SER A 362 -5.46 2.35 42.06
CA SER A 362 -4.65 3.51 41.77
C SER A 362 -3.31 3.49 42.46
N VAL A 363 -2.38 4.35 42.04
CA VAL A 363 -1.11 4.61 42.72
C VAL A 363 -0.83 6.10 42.72
N LYS A 364 -0.16 6.64 43.75
CA LYS A 364 0.28 8.03 43.81
C LYS A 364 1.77 8.14 43.54
N ILE A 365 2.15 8.99 42.58
CA ILE A 365 3.53 9.28 42.24
C ILE A 365 3.71 10.80 42.27
N GLU A 366 4.62 11.30 43.08
CA GLU A 366 4.93 12.73 43.20
C GLU A 366 3.69 13.64 43.42
N GLY A 367 2.65 13.11 44.09
CA GLY A 367 1.39 13.83 44.37
C GLY A 367 0.28 13.58 43.36
N GLU A 368 0.60 13.14 42.15
CA GLU A 368 -0.35 12.79 41.13
C GLU A 368 -0.94 11.40 41.31
N THR A 369 -2.23 11.23 41.00
CA THR A 369 -2.93 9.95 41.15
C THR A 369 -3.12 9.31 39.79
N ILE A 370 -2.43 8.20 39.54
CA ILE A 370 -2.57 7.41 38.30
C ILE A 370 -3.52 6.24 38.61
N ASN A 371 -4.57 6.14 37.79
CA ASN A 371 -5.61 5.13 37.98
C ASN A 371 -5.29 3.86 37.20
N CYS A 372 -5.72 2.72 37.73
CA CYS A 372 -5.83 1.47 36.99
C CYS A 372 -7.14 1.41 36.23
N SER A 373 -7.21 0.63 35.14
CA SER A 373 -8.45 0.31 34.43
C SER A 373 -9.53 -0.23 35.36
N LYS A 374 -9.14 -1.16 36.27
CA LYS A 374 -9.98 -1.61 37.35
C LYS A 374 -9.79 -0.70 38.56
N ARG A 375 -10.69 0.26 38.71
CA ARG A 375 -10.73 1.17 39.88
C ARG A 375 -11.05 0.38 41.17
N ALA A 376 -11.08 1.05 42.30
CA ALA A 376 -11.31 0.41 43.59
C ALA A 376 -12.42 -0.67 43.54
N PRO A 377 -12.18 -1.86 44.09
CA PRO A 377 -11.07 -2.25 44.97
C PRO A 377 -9.75 -2.64 44.26
N GLY A 378 -9.65 -2.48 42.94
CA GLY A 378 -8.48 -2.85 42.15
C GLY A 378 -8.39 -4.37 41.84
N HIS A 379 -7.21 -4.80 41.38
CA HIS A 379 -6.94 -6.22 41.05
C HIS A 379 -6.57 -7.04 42.27
N GLY A 380 -6.21 -6.41 43.40
CA GLY A 380 -5.71 -7.07 44.60
C GLY A 380 -4.29 -7.63 44.42
N GLN A 381 -4.01 -8.74 45.07
CA GLN A 381 -2.72 -9.43 44.93
C GLN A 381 -2.65 -10.20 43.63
N GLN A 382 -1.54 -10.05 42.90
CA GLN A 382 -1.29 -10.69 41.61
C GLN A 382 0.22 -10.94 41.44
N ASN A 383 0.59 -11.97 40.70
CA ASN A 383 1.96 -12.19 40.22
C ASN A 383 2.22 -11.42 38.93
N LEU A 384 3.44 -11.53 38.36
CA LEU A 384 3.84 -10.84 37.13
C LEU A 384 2.92 -11.17 35.96
N THR A 385 2.68 -12.45 35.71
CA THR A 385 1.82 -12.94 34.59
C THR A 385 0.39 -12.38 34.70
N GLN A 386 -0.19 -12.44 35.92
CA GLN A 386 -1.53 -11.90 36.19
C GLN A 386 -1.55 -10.36 36.03
N ALA A 387 -0.49 -9.66 36.45
CA ALA A 387 -0.39 -8.22 36.33
C ALA A 387 -0.35 -7.76 34.86
N PHE A 388 0.34 -8.53 34.01
CA PHE A 388 0.35 -8.32 32.57
C PHE A 388 -1.02 -8.62 31.93
N ALA A 389 -1.58 -9.79 32.23
CA ALA A 389 -2.87 -10.23 31.71
C ALA A 389 -4.04 -9.31 32.11
N ASN A 390 -3.99 -8.74 33.31
CA ASN A 390 -4.94 -7.73 33.79
C ASN A 390 -4.63 -6.31 33.31
N SER A 391 -3.58 -6.12 32.54
CA SER A 391 -3.11 -4.79 32.06
C SER A 391 -2.96 -3.77 33.21
N CYS A 392 -2.43 -4.20 34.39
CA CYS A 392 -2.45 -3.46 35.64
C CYS A 392 -1.45 -2.28 35.65
N ASN A 393 -1.92 -1.02 35.54
CA ASN A 393 -1.06 0.16 35.58
C ASN A 393 -0.19 0.28 36.84
N PRO A 394 -0.75 0.13 38.09
CA PRO A 394 0.09 0.21 39.30
C PRO A 394 1.25 -0.80 39.33
N ALA A 395 1.03 -2.02 38.81
CA ALA A 395 2.09 -3.02 38.71
C ALA A 395 3.18 -2.59 37.73
N PHE A 396 2.81 -2.12 36.52
CA PHE A 396 3.76 -1.70 35.50
C PHE A 396 4.51 -0.42 35.89
N ILE A 397 3.88 0.52 36.58
CA ILE A 397 4.56 1.65 37.22
C ILE A 397 5.63 1.17 38.19
N ASN A 398 5.31 0.21 39.07
CA ASN A 398 6.28 -0.36 40.00
C ASN A 398 7.44 -1.04 39.26
N ILE A 399 7.16 -1.77 38.17
CA ILE A 399 8.16 -2.40 37.30
C ILE A 399 9.08 -1.35 36.68
N GLY A 400 8.52 -0.31 36.07
CA GLY A 400 9.32 0.78 35.46
C GLY A 400 10.23 1.47 36.49
N LEU A 401 9.71 1.73 37.68
CA LEU A 401 10.51 2.34 38.77
C LEU A 401 11.65 1.43 39.22
N ARG A 402 11.51 0.09 39.15
CA ARG A 402 12.59 -0.87 39.49
C ARG A 402 13.66 -0.89 38.37
N ILE A 403 13.27 -0.75 37.11
CA ILE A 403 14.22 -0.61 35.96
C ILE A 403 15.06 0.66 36.15
N GLY A 404 14.42 1.76 36.54
CA GLY A 404 15.03 3.07 36.70
C GLY A 404 15.19 3.87 35.41
N ASN A 405 15.33 5.18 35.55
CA ASN A 405 15.27 6.14 34.45
C ASN A 405 16.32 5.88 33.36
N ASP A 406 17.60 5.70 33.75
CA ASP A 406 18.70 5.58 32.78
C ASP A 406 18.57 4.31 31.92
N LYS A 407 18.31 3.16 32.54
CA LYS A 407 18.14 1.89 31.83
C LYS A 407 16.90 1.91 30.96
N PHE A 408 15.79 2.41 31.47
CA PHE A 408 14.55 2.50 30.71
C PHE A 408 14.73 3.35 29.45
N TYR A 409 15.40 4.52 29.59
CA TYR A 409 15.69 5.37 28.43
C TYR A 409 16.65 4.68 27.45
N GLN A 410 17.64 3.93 27.93
CA GLN A 410 18.54 3.18 27.06
C GLN A 410 17.77 2.13 26.23
N TYR A 411 16.85 1.39 26.83
CA TYR A 411 15.99 0.47 26.09
C TYR A 411 15.08 1.16 25.07
N MET A 412 14.60 2.38 25.37
CA MET A 412 13.85 3.16 24.36
C MET A 412 14.71 3.43 23.10
N LEU A 413 16.02 3.67 23.28
CA LEU A 413 16.97 3.80 22.16
C LEU A 413 17.23 2.44 21.49
N ASP A 414 17.45 1.40 22.29
CA ASP A 414 17.81 0.07 21.78
C ASP A 414 16.67 -0.59 21.00
N PHE A 415 15.43 -0.33 21.36
CA PHE A 415 14.22 -0.72 20.59
C PHE A 415 13.94 0.19 19.37
N GLY A 416 14.76 1.23 19.13
CA GLY A 416 14.62 2.11 17.97
C GLY A 416 13.44 3.09 18.03
N LEU A 417 12.87 3.37 19.20
CA LEU A 417 11.62 4.14 19.35
C LEU A 417 11.83 5.66 19.28
N THR A 418 13.07 6.13 19.29
CA THR A 418 13.43 7.56 19.25
C THR A 418 13.77 8.08 17.86
N GLU A 419 13.88 7.20 16.90
CA GLU A 419 14.30 7.47 15.53
C GLU A 419 13.27 6.91 14.54
N LYS A 420 13.47 7.20 13.25
CA LYS A 420 12.72 6.53 12.19
C LYS A 420 13.21 5.09 12.08
N THR A 421 12.31 4.18 11.73
CA THR A 421 12.68 2.78 11.52
C THR A 421 13.55 2.58 10.29
N GLY A 422 13.45 3.50 9.32
CA GLY A 422 14.12 3.40 8.04
C GLY A 422 13.35 2.53 7.03
N VAL A 423 12.05 2.33 7.25
CA VAL A 423 11.20 1.65 6.27
C VAL A 423 11.30 2.34 4.91
N ASP A 424 11.46 1.55 3.87
CA ASP A 424 11.77 1.94 2.50
C ASP A 424 10.58 2.55 1.73
N THR A 425 9.87 3.47 2.38
CA THR A 425 8.78 4.25 1.78
C THR A 425 8.83 5.71 2.23
N THR A 426 8.01 6.56 1.64
CA THR A 426 8.06 8.00 1.90
C THR A 426 7.22 8.42 3.10
N GLY A 427 7.66 9.48 3.78
CA GLY A 427 6.84 10.20 4.75
C GLY A 427 6.85 9.64 6.17
N GLU A 428 7.76 8.73 6.52
CA GLU A 428 7.86 8.21 7.89
C GLU A 428 8.06 9.34 8.90
N ALA A 429 7.20 9.36 9.94
CA ALA A 429 7.32 10.27 11.08
C ALA A 429 8.33 9.73 12.10
N SER A 430 8.96 10.62 12.84
CA SER A 430 9.78 10.24 13.99
C SER A 430 8.90 10.17 15.25
N GLY A 431 9.12 9.16 16.08
CA GLY A 431 8.57 9.14 17.42
C GLY A 431 9.08 10.33 18.25
N PHE A 432 8.34 10.68 19.28
CA PHE A 432 8.73 11.72 20.24
C PHE A 432 8.86 11.11 21.63
N VAL A 433 10.09 11.09 22.14
CA VAL A 433 10.43 10.67 23.50
C VAL A 433 10.98 11.86 24.26
N ASN A 434 10.24 12.33 25.27
CA ASN A 434 10.68 13.47 26.07
C ASN A 434 11.90 13.09 26.95
N SER A 435 12.95 13.89 26.89
CA SER A 435 14.16 13.71 27.70
C SER A 435 13.89 13.78 29.23
N GLU A 436 12.74 14.27 29.66
CA GLU A 436 12.33 14.27 31.07
C GLU A 436 12.34 12.88 31.71
N ILE A 437 12.19 11.81 30.91
CA ILE A 437 12.31 10.44 31.42
C ILE A 437 13.62 10.19 32.16
N LYS A 438 14.70 10.91 31.82
CA LYS A 438 16.02 10.74 32.44
C LYS A 438 16.09 11.17 33.91
N TYR A 439 15.15 12.02 34.37
CA TYR A 439 15.22 12.60 35.71
C TYR A 439 13.88 12.72 36.43
N SER A 440 12.75 12.47 35.75
CA SER A 440 11.41 12.57 36.36
C SER A 440 10.84 11.20 36.67
N THR A 441 10.52 10.97 37.96
CA THR A 441 9.88 9.75 38.42
C THR A 441 8.46 9.63 37.86
N LEU A 442 7.74 10.76 37.75
CA LEU A 442 6.40 10.79 37.18
C LEU A 442 6.43 10.46 35.68
N ALA A 443 7.39 11.02 34.92
CA ALA A 443 7.55 10.68 33.50
C ALA A 443 7.82 9.18 33.33
N LEU A 444 8.78 8.61 34.07
CA LEU A 444 9.08 7.17 34.04
C LEU A 444 7.84 6.33 34.38
N ALA A 445 7.06 6.74 35.38
CA ALA A 445 5.83 6.05 35.75
C ALA A 445 4.81 6.01 34.59
N CYS A 446 4.66 7.11 33.83
CA CYS A 446 3.80 7.17 32.65
C CYS A 446 4.34 6.33 31.49
N TYR A 447 5.65 6.40 31.24
CA TYR A 447 6.30 5.62 30.19
C TYR A 447 6.14 4.12 30.41
N ALA A 448 6.22 3.66 31.66
CA ALA A 448 6.13 2.23 32.00
C ALA A 448 4.84 1.54 31.54
N PHE A 449 3.78 2.30 31.28
CA PHE A 449 2.52 1.77 30.74
C PHE A 449 2.11 2.41 29.40
N GLY A 450 3.04 3.12 28.73
CA GLY A 450 2.90 3.56 27.34
C GLY A 450 2.25 4.92 27.17
N GLN A 451 2.38 5.85 28.11
CA GLN A 451 1.87 7.22 28.00
C GLN A 451 2.98 8.26 28.15
N ASN A 452 2.71 9.50 27.74
CA ASN A 452 3.59 10.66 27.76
C ASN A 452 4.76 10.61 26.71
N PHE A 453 4.64 9.79 25.70
CA PHE A 453 5.51 9.76 24.51
C PHE A 453 4.73 9.25 23.32
N ASN A 454 5.22 9.52 22.11
CA ASN A 454 4.57 9.09 20.89
C ASN A 454 5.52 8.25 20.03
N VAL A 455 4.99 7.21 19.40
CA VAL A 455 5.69 6.34 18.44
C VAL A 455 4.83 6.13 17.21
N THR A 456 5.45 5.82 16.07
CA THR A 456 4.70 5.35 14.91
C THR A 456 4.24 3.91 15.14
N PRO A 457 3.09 3.50 14.58
CA PRO A 457 2.63 2.11 14.68
C PRO A 457 3.66 1.10 14.18
N ILE A 458 4.37 1.40 13.08
CA ILE A 458 5.39 0.52 12.53
C ILE A 458 6.60 0.37 13.47
N ALA A 459 7.05 1.45 14.11
CA ALA A 459 8.16 1.39 15.06
C ALA A 459 7.77 0.55 16.30
N LEU A 460 6.53 0.73 16.80
CA LEU A 460 6.02 -0.08 17.88
C LEU A 460 5.97 -1.55 17.49
N LEU A 461 5.47 -1.89 16.30
CA LEU A 461 5.35 -3.27 15.83
C LEU A 461 6.73 -3.93 15.67
N ALA A 462 7.72 -3.25 15.11
CA ALA A 462 9.09 -3.73 14.98
C ALA A 462 9.72 -4.01 16.37
N ALA A 463 9.53 -3.11 17.32
CA ALA A 463 9.97 -3.32 18.72
C ALA A 463 9.24 -4.48 19.41
N GLN A 464 7.96 -4.69 19.12
CA GLN A 464 7.19 -5.83 19.61
C GLN A 464 7.68 -7.15 19.01
N CYS A 465 8.02 -7.17 17.72
CA CYS A 465 8.63 -8.35 17.08
C CYS A 465 9.93 -8.73 17.79
N ALA A 466 10.78 -7.75 18.11
CA ALA A 466 12.00 -8.01 18.86
C ALA A 466 11.76 -8.62 20.26
N CYS A 467 10.61 -8.34 20.88
CA CYS A 467 10.29 -8.96 22.17
C CYS A 467 9.97 -10.46 22.08
N VAL A 468 9.63 -11.00 20.89
CA VAL A 468 9.13 -12.38 20.75
C VAL A 468 9.94 -13.27 19.81
N ASN A 469 10.91 -12.72 19.07
CA ASN A 469 11.71 -13.42 18.06
C ASN A 469 13.14 -13.81 18.53
N GLY A 470 13.38 -13.80 19.84
CA GLY A 470 14.72 -14.01 20.39
C GLY A 470 15.49 -12.72 20.68
N GLY A 471 14.83 -11.57 20.61
CA GLY A 471 15.39 -10.26 20.92
C GLY A 471 15.92 -9.46 19.73
N TYR A 472 15.76 -9.95 18.54
CA TYR A 472 16.37 -9.37 17.33
C TYR A 472 15.49 -8.26 16.73
N LEU A 473 16.03 -7.04 16.69
CA LEU A 473 15.39 -5.90 16.04
C LEU A 473 15.78 -5.83 14.57
N TYR A 474 14.79 -5.82 13.68
CA TYR A 474 14.95 -5.67 12.23
C TYR A 474 14.46 -4.31 11.75
N THR A 475 15.02 -3.83 10.65
CA THR A 475 14.44 -2.73 9.88
C THR A 475 13.20 -3.23 9.16
N PRO A 476 12.01 -2.65 9.34
CA PRO A 476 10.86 -2.96 8.50
C PRO A 476 11.14 -2.61 7.04
N TYR A 477 10.71 -3.44 6.10
CA TYR A 477 10.89 -3.18 4.67
C TYR A 477 9.73 -3.68 3.83
N LEU A 478 9.59 -3.09 2.64
CA LEU A 478 8.51 -3.34 1.68
C LEU A 478 9.03 -3.90 0.35
N VAL A 479 10.29 -3.66 -0.02
CA VAL A 479 10.87 -4.16 -1.27
C VAL A 479 11.93 -5.22 -0.95
N GLU A 480 11.67 -6.44 -1.39
CA GLU A 480 12.57 -7.59 -1.24
C GLU A 480 13.71 -7.54 -2.27
N GLU A 481 13.36 -7.24 -3.54
CA GLU A 481 14.29 -7.34 -4.66
C GLU A 481 13.93 -6.34 -5.76
N ILE A 482 14.94 -5.82 -6.43
CA ILE A 482 14.82 -4.98 -7.63
C ILE A 482 15.47 -5.73 -8.79
N THR A 483 14.76 -5.89 -9.89
CA THR A 483 15.27 -6.56 -11.10
C THR A 483 15.24 -5.61 -12.30
N ASP A 484 16.21 -5.81 -13.23
CA ASP A 484 16.16 -5.17 -14.54
C ASP A 484 15.13 -5.87 -15.47
N GLN A 485 14.96 -5.35 -16.67
CA GLN A 485 14.01 -5.88 -17.65
C GLN A 485 14.39 -7.27 -18.19
N ASP A 486 15.64 -7.68 -18.01
CA ASP A 486 16.13 -9.02 -18.37
C ASP A 486 15.95 -10.03 -17.20
N GLY A 487 15.46 -9.56 -16.06
CA GLY A 487 15.24 -10.34 -14.84
C GLY A 487 16.51 -10.52 -14.01
N ASN A 488 17.57 -9.74 -14.26
CA ASN A 488 18.76 -9.79 -13.42
C ASN A 488 18.51 -8.96 -12.14
N VAL A 489 18.98 -9.49 -11.01
CA VAL A 489 18.88 -8.80 -9.73
C VAL A 489 19.84 -7.61 -9.69
N VAL A 490 19.29 -6.41 -9.58
CA VAL A 490 20.02 -5.15 -9.42
C VAL A 490 20.32 -4.88 -7.95
N SER A 491 19.34 -5.15 -7.08
CA SER A 491 19.46 -5.00 -5.63
C SER A 491 18.56 -5.98 -4.91
N LYS A 492 19.00 -6.44 -3.75
CA LYS A 492 18.22 -7.31 -2.86
C LYS A 492 18.35 -6.82 -1.43
N HIS A 493 17.23 -6.84 -0.69
CA HIS A 493 17.22 -6.47 0.72
C HIS A 493 18.06 -7.46 1.55
N ASP A 494 18.79 -6.92 2.53
CA ASP A 494 19.55 -7.71 3.51
C ASP A 494 18.76 -7.72 4.84
N SER A 495 18.14 -8.86 5.14
CA SER A 495 17.33 -9.06 6.36
C SER A 495 18.20 -9.40 7.59
N THR A 496 19.37 -8.76 7.75
CA THR A 496 20.16 -8.89 8.98
C THR A 496 19.56 -8.05 10.11
N PRO A 497 19.53 -8.58 11.35
CA PRO A 497 19.04 -7.78 12.46
C PRO A 497 19.97 -6.62 12.77
N ILE A 498 19.40 -5.47 13.12
CA ILE A 498 20.15 -4.28 13.53
C ILE A 498 20.95 -4.58 14.81
N ARG A 499 20.30 -5.25 15.77
CA ARG A 499 20.85 -5.63 17.08
C ARG A 499 19.97 -6.66 17.78
N GLN A 500 20.52 -7.31 18.78
CA GLN A 500 19.72 -8.05 19.78
C GLN A 500 19.50 -7.13 20.99
N VAL A 501 18.22 -6.90 21.36
CA VAL A 501 17.84 -5.96 22.43
C VAL A 501 17.64 -6.71 23.75
N VAL A 502 17.11 -7.92 23.70
CA VAL A 502 16.92 -8.82 24.88
C VAL A 502 17.40 -10.22 24.52
N SER A 503 17.62 -11.05 25.53
CA SER A 503 18.04 -12.44 25.36
C SER A 503 16.90 -13.33 24.81
N GLU A 504 17.28 -14.48 24.26
CA GLU A 504 16.32 -15.50 23.80
C GLU A 504 15.47 -16.04 24.97
N GLU A 505 16.07 -16.16 26.15
CA GLU A 505 15.39 -16.59 27.39
C GLU A 505 14.31 -15.58 27.79
N THR A 506 14.64 -14.28 27.77
CA THR A 506 13.66 -13.21 28.04
C THR A 506 12.54 -13.23 27.02
N SER A 507 12.87 -13.36 25.73
CA SER A 507 11.89 -13.44 24.65
C SER A 507 10.93 -14.61 24.83
N ALA A 508 11.43 -15.79 25.22
CA ALA A 508 10.59 -16.97 25.49
C ALA A 508 9.60 -16.73 26.66
N LEU A 509 10.05 -16.12 27.74
CA LEU A 509 9.17 -15.76 28.86
C LEU A 509 8.12 -14.72 28.46
N VAL A 510 8.48 -13.76 27.63
CA VAL A 510 7.52 -12.75 27.12
C VAL A 510 6.44 -13.43 26.28
N ARG A 511 6.79 -14.37 25.38
CA ARG A 511 5.82 -15.13 24.58
C ARG A 511 4.81 -15.87 25.47
N ASP A 512 5.28 -16.60 26.47
CA ASP A 512 4.42 -17.35 27.40
C ASP A 512 3.44 -16.43 28.17
N ILE A 513 3.91 -15.27 28.61
CA ILE A 513 3.09 -14.27 29.29
C ILE A 513 2.07 -13.64 28.36
N MET A 514 2.44 -13.36 27.12
CA MET A 514 1.54 -12.80 26.11
C MET A 514 0.49 -13.82 25.65
N GLU A 515 0.82 -15.11 25.57
CA GLU A 515 -0.15 -16.17 25.33
C GLU A 515 -1.15 -16.29 26.50
N TYR A 516 -0.66 -16.21 27.74
CA TYR A 516 -1.53 -16.23 28.93
C TYR A 516 -2.50 -15.02 28.92
N GLU A 517 -2.09 -13.87 28.44
CA GLU A 517 -2.97 -12.69 28.30
C GLU A 517 -4.14 -12.94 27.32
N VAL A 518 -3.87 -13.60 26.20
CA VAL A 518 -4.90 -13.94 25.20
C VAL A 518 -5.78 -15.11 25.66
N THR A 519 -5.27 -16.01 26.50
CA THR A 519 -6.09 -17.12 26.99
C THR A 519 -6.97 -16.72 28.20
N THR A 520 -6.48 -15.87 29.09
CA THR A 520 -7.16 -15.57 30.35
C THR A 520 -7.37 -14.10 30.67
N GLY A 521 -6.63 -13.22 30.01
CA GLY A 521 -6.58 -11.79 30.29
C GLY A 521 -7.53 -10.93 29.44
N THR A 522 -7.11 -9.68 29.20
CA THR A 522 -7.88 -8.69 28.47
C THR A 522 -7.97 -9.00 26.98
N GLY A 523 -7.06 -9.81 26.42
CA GLY A 523 -7.00 -10.20 25.02
C GLY A 523 -7.80 -11.43 24.62
N LYS A 524 -8.57 -12.03 25.53
CA LYS A 524 -9.24 -13.33 25.28
C LYS A 524 -10.21 -13.35 24.10
N ASN A 525 -10.70 -12.20 23.65
CA ASN A 525 -11.49 -12.09 22.43
C ASN A 525 -10.65 -12.18 21.13
N GLY A 526 -9.31 -12.17 21.27
CA GLY A 526 -8.33 -12.35 20.18
C GLY A 526 -7.93 -13.79 19.92
N GLN A 527 -8.51 -14.77 20.65
CA GLN A 527 -8.25 -16.19 20.44
C GLN A 527 -8.66 -16.65 19.04
N VAL A 528 -7.87 -17.55 18.47
CA VAL A 528 -8.17 -18.24 17.20
C VAL A 528 -8.12 -19.74 17.50
N ALA A 529 -9.24 -20.43 17.28
CA ALA A 529 -9.34 -21.87 17.58
C ALA A 529 -8.28 -22.68 16.81
N GLY A 530 -7.60 -23.55 17.51
CA GLY A 530 -6.51 -24.35 16.98
C GLY A 530 -5.16 -23.65 16.88
N TYR A 531 -5.06 -22.40 17.26
CA TYR A 531 -3.80 -21.64 17.19
C TYR A 531 -3.42 -21.05 18.54
N ARG A 532 -2.15 -21.14 18.87
CA ARG A 532 -1.58 -20.48 20.03
C ARG A 532 -1.29 -19.03 19.69
N ILE A 533 -2.09 -18.11 20.22
CA ILE A 533 -1.97 -16.66 19.97
C ILE A 533 -1.40 -15.99 21.20
N GLY A 534 -0.31 -15.26 21.03
CA GLY A 534 0.18 -14.29 22.01
C GLY A 534 -0.27 -12.88 21.66
N GLY A 535 -0.54 -12.03 22.65
CA GLY A 535 -0.96 -10.66 22.32
C GLY A 535 -1.06 -9.72 23.50
N LYS A 536 -1.40 -8.45 23.20
CA LYS A 536 -1.64 -7.40 24.19
C LYS A 536 -2.64 -6.39 23.70
N THR A 537 -3.67 -6.11 24.51
CA THR A 537 -4.63 -5.03 24.29
C THR A 537 -4.06 -3.67 24.68
N GLY A 538 -4.51 -2.63 23.98
CA GLY A 538 -4.18 -1.24 24.26
C GLY A 538 -5.41 -0.35 24.28
N THR A 539 -5.40 0.59 25.22
CA THR A 539 -6.37 1.68 25.33
C THR A 539 -5.59 2.89 25.80
N ALA A 540 -5.48 3.90 24.95
CA ALA A 540 -4.71 5.11 25.21
C ALA A 540 -5.59 6.35 25.09
N ASP A 541 -5.57 7.20 26.14
CA ASP A 541 -6.25 8.49 26.10
C ASP A 541 -5.42 9.48 25.22
N LYS A 542 -6.11 10.29 24.44
CA LYS A 542 -5.48 11.33 23.60
C LYS A 542 -5.45 12.67 24.31
N VAL A 543 -4.38 13.42 24.11
CA VAL A 543 -4.32 14.82 24.53
C VAL A 543 -5.44 15.62 23.82
N GLY A 544 -6.28 16.30 24.61
CA GLY A 544 -7.45 17.01 24.05
C GLY A 544 -8.75 16.20 24.03
N GLY A 545 -8.71 14.95 24.49
CA GLY A 545 -9.86 14.04 24.55
C GLY A 545 -9.92 13.08 23.36
N GLY A 546 -10.67 12.01 23.51
CA GLY A 546 -10.69 10.86 22.59
C GLY A 546 -9.84 9.71 23.10
N VAL A 547 -9.93 8.57 22.44
CA VAL A 547 -9.24 7.32 22.83
C VAL A 547 -8.79 6.62 21.56
N ILE A 548 -7.58 6.06 21.56
CA ILE A 548 -7.15 5.07 20.58
C ILE A 548 -7.21 3.71 21.26
N VAL A 549 -7.87 2.76 20.62
CA VAL A 549 -7.90 1.36 21.05
C VAL A 549 -7.13 0.49 20.07
N SER A 550 -6.37 -0.47 20.60
CA SER A 550 -5.47 -1.28 19.77
C SER A 550 -5.37 -2.72 20.30
N PHE A 551 -4.91 -3.60 19.45
CA PHE A 551 -4.52 -4.95 19.81
C PHE A 551 -3.33 -5.37 18.96
N VAL A 552 -2.26 -5.81 19.60
CA VAL A 552 -1.13 -6.48 18.96
C VAL A 552 -1.22 -7.96 19.24
N CYS A 553 -1.03 -8.79 18.22
CA CYS A 553 -1.00 -10.24 18.39
C CYS A 553 -0.02 -10.89 17.41
N PHE A 554 0.47 -12.06 17.79
CA PHE A 554 1.37 -12.86 16.98
C PHE A 554 1.02 -14.34 17.08
N ALA A 555 1.44 -15.11 16.12
CA ALA A 555 1.23 -16.57 16.06
C ALA A 555 2.31 -17.26 15.19
N PRO A 556 2.57 -18.55 15.48
CA PRO A 556 2.24 -19.28 16.73
C PRO A 556 2.97 -18.71 17.94
N ALA A 557 2.44 -18.86 19.16
CA ALA A 557 3.08 -18.28 20.33
C ALA A 557 4.42 -18.96 20.70
N ASP A 558 4.57 -20.24 20.39
CA ASP A 558 5.79 -21.03 20.62
C ASP A 558 6.87 -20.83 19.53
N ASP A 559 6.47 -20.53 18.28
CA ASP A 559 7.37 -20.28 17.17
C ASP A 559 6.83 -19.12 16.30
N PRO A 560 6.97 -17.86 16.72
CA PRO A 560 6.36 -16.72 16.08
C PRO A 560 6.80 -16.55 14.61
N GLN A 561 5.83 -16.52 13.71
CA GLN A 561 6.03 -16.30 12.27
C GLN A 561 5.51 -14.94 11.84
N VAL A 562 4.34 -14.55 12.34
CA VAL A 562 3.64 -13.33 11.94
C VAL A 562 3.14 -12.56 13.14
N MET A 563 3.29 -11.23 13.10
CA MET A 563 2.73 -10.32 14.08
C MET A 563 1.84 -9.29 13.39
N MET A 564 0.72 -8.97 14.02
CA MET A 564 -0.24 -7.98 13.54
C MET A 564 -0.53 -6.95 14.64
N LEU A 565 -0.56 -5.68 14.25
CA LEU A 565 -1.12 -4.58 15.04
C LEU A 565 -2.35 -4.05 14.33
N LEU A 566 -3.47 -3.93 15.05
CA LEU A 566 -4.65 -3.20 14.61
C LEU A 566 -4.92 -2.04 15.56
N THR A 567 -5.29 -0.88 15.03
CA THR A 567 -5.70 0.29 15.81
C THR A 567 -7.01 0.88 15.30
N LEU A 568 -7.75 1.48 16.19
CA LEU A 568 -9.01 2.16 15.91
C LEU A 568 -9.00 3.51 16.65
N ASP A 569 -9.04 4.59 15.90
CA ASP A 569 -8.86 5.95 16.40
C ASP A 569 -10.22 6.63 16.66
N GLU A 570 -10.47 7.00 17.91
CA GLU A 570 -11.69 7.66 18.37
C GLU A 570 -12.99 6.89 18.01
N PRO A 571 -13.12 5.63 18.45
CA PRO A 571 -14.35 4.87 18.22
C PRO A 571 -15.56 5.57 18.83
N SER A 572 -16.70 5.41 18.18
CA SER A 572 -17.98 5.94 18.68
C SER A 572 -18.37 5.31 20.01
N LYS A 573 -18.74 6.14 20.98
CA LYS A 573 -19.25 5.70 22.29
C LYS A 573 -20.71 5.22 22.22
N TRP A 574 -21.37 5.41 21.08
CA TRP A 574 -22.79 5.10 20.91
C TRP A 574 -23.07 3.69 20.38
N THR A 575 -22.05 2.89 20.16
CA THR A 575 -22.21 1.50 19.65
C THR A 575 -22.73 0.51 20.69
N GLY A 576 -22.76 0.91 21.96
CA GLY A 576 -23.15 0.02 23.07
C GLY A 576 -22.03 -0.94 23.52
N THR A 577 -20.90 -0.95 22.81
CA THR A 577 -19.72 -1.75 23.18
C THR A 577 -18.83 -0.93 24.10
N TYR A 578 -18.30 -1.59 25.16
CA TYR A 578 -17.32 -0.95 26.03
C TYR A 578 -16.07 -0.62 25.23
N VAL A 579 -15.65 0.66 25.26
CA VAL A 579 -14.53 1.15 24.48
C VAL A 579 -13.22 0.62 25.04
N SER A 580 -12.64 -0.37 24.38
CA SER A 580 -11.35 -0.97 24.70
C SER A 580 -10.83 -1.81 23.56
N GLY A 581 -9.51 -2.03 23.52
CA GLY A 581 -8.86 -2.90 22.53
C GLY A 581 -9.41 -4.33 22.57
N GLY A 582 -9.63 -4.85 23.77
CA GLY A 582 -10.13 -6.21 23.97
C GLY A 582 -11.56 -6.47 23.52
N ASN A 583 -12.42 -5.43 23.49
CA ASN A 583 -13.82 -5.58 23.06
C ASN A 583 -14.06 -5.15 21.61
N MET A 584 -13.27 -4.21 21.10
CA MET A 584 -13.48 -3.67 19.75
C MET A 584 -12.50 -4.25 18.74
N VAL A 585 -11.21 -4.29 19.08
CA VAL A 585 -10.14 -4.62 18.11
C VAL A 585 -9.80 -6.12 18.14
N ALA A 586 -9.64 -6.71 19.34
CA ALA A 586 -9.24 -8.12 19.47
C ALA A 586 -10.17 -9.11 18.73
N PRO A 587 -11.52 -8.96 18.74
CA PRO A 587 -12.39 -9.84 17.95
C PRO A 587 -12.10 -9.78 16.45
N VAL A 588 -11.89 -8.57 15.90
CA VAL A 588 -11.58 -8.40 14.47
C VAL A 588 -10.21 -8.98 14.16
N ALA A 589 -9.21 -8.76 15.04
CA ALA A 589 -7.90 -9.38 14.91
C ALA A 589 -7.97 -10.91 14.90
N SER A 590 -8.81 -11.51 15.75
CA SER A 590 -9.09 -12.95 15.72
C SER A 590 -9.60 -13.43 14.35
N SER A 591 -10.52 -12.69 13.75
CA SER A 591 -11.03 -13.03 12.41
C SER A 591 -9.94 -12.92 11.34
N VAL A 592 -9.17 -11.85 11.35
CA VAL A 592 -8.09 -11.62 10.36
C VAL A 592 -7.00 -12.69 10.51
N MET A 593 -6.53 -12.97 11.72
CA MET A 593 -5.54 -14.04 11.97
C MET A 593 -6.09 -15.41 11.60
N GLY A 594 -7.37 -15.67 11.85
CA GLY A 594 -8.03 -16.91 11.45
C GLY A 594 -8.04 -17.19 9.94
N GLU A 595 -7.93 -16.14 9.12
CA GLU A 595 -7.78 -16.26 7.66
C GLU A 595 -6.29 -16.30 7.23
N ILE A 596 -5.42 -15.56 7.91
CA ILE A 596 -3.99 -15.45 7.56
C ILE A 596 -3.23 -16.74 7.91
N LEU A 597 -3.46 -17.32 9.10
CA LEU A 597 -2.65 -18.45 9.57
C LEU A 597 -2.76 -19.69 8.68
N PRO A 598 -3.99 -20.16 8.28
CA PRO A 598 -4.08 -21.26 7.33
C PRO A 598 -3.50 -20.91 5.96
N TYR A 599 -3.62 -19.68 5.50
CA TYR A 599 -3.05 -19.21 4.24
C TYR A 599 -1.51 -19.28 4.25
N LEU A 600 -0.88 -18.94 5.36
CA LEU A 600 0.57 -19.09 5.55
C LEU A 600 1.02 -20.56 5.71
N GLY A 601 0.09 -21.52 5.70
CA GLY A 601 0.39 -22.95 5.87
C GLY A 601 0.71 -23.34 7.32
N ILE A 602 0.33 -22.49 8.28
CA ILE A 602 0.48 -22.80 9.72
C ILE A 602 -0.64 -23.76 10.10
N GLU A 603 -0.28 -24.98 10.44
CA GLU A 603 -1.26 -26.03 10.78
C GLU A 603 -1.89 -25.80 12.14
N PRO A 604 -3.23 -25.92 12.27
CA PRO A 604 -3.90 -25.78 13.55
C PRO A 604 -3.64 -26.98 14.47
N SER A 605 -3.41 -26.70 15.76
CA SER A 605 -3.26 -27.69 16.82
C SER A 605 -4.38 -27.50 17.85
N TYR A 606 -5.44 -28.27 17.74
CA TYR A 606 -6.62 -28.13 18.60
C TYR A 606 -6.46 -28.83 19.95
N THR A 607 -6.87 -28.19 21.04
CA THR A 607 -7.09 -28.82 22.34
C THR A 607 -8.32 -29.74 22.29
N ALA A 608 -8.46 -30.66 23.26
CA ALA A 608 -9.62 -31.53 23.33
C ALA A 608 -10.94 -30.76 23.50
N GLU A 609 -10.92 -29.60 24.13
CA GLU A 609 -12.09 -28.71 24.32
C GLU A 609 -12.43 -27.95 23.04
N GLU A 610 -11.43 -27.51 22.29
CA GLU A 610 -11.58 -26.86 20.99
C GLU A 610 -12.05 -27.86 19.91
N LEU A 611 -11.65 -29.12 19.97
CA LEU A 611 -12.09 -30.16 19.04
C LEU A 611 -13.60 -30.32 18.99
N VAL A 612 -14.33 -29.94 20.02
CA VAL A 612 -15.80 -29.95 20.03
C VAL A 612 -16.38 -28.91 19.07
N GLY A 613 -15.64 -27.84 18.78
CA GLY A 613 -16.03 -26.77 17.85
C GLY A 613 -15.10 -26.58 16.65
N ALA A 614 -14.04 -27.40 16.53
CA ALA A 614 -13.05 -27.25 15.47
C ALA A 614 -13.61 -27.50 14.08
N ASP A 615 -13.16 -26.72 13.14
CA ASP A 615 -13.49 -26.88 11.72
C ASP A 615 -12.69 -28.07 11.15
N LYS A 616 -13.38 -28.96 10.41
CA LYS A 616 -12.78 -30.10 9.72
C LYS A 616 -13.14 -30.10 8.24
N THR A 617 -12.25 -30.59 7.43
CA THR A 617 -12.50 -30.80 6.01
C THR A 617 -13.41 -32.00 5.80
N VAL A 618 -14.54 -31.80 5.13
CA VAL A 618 -15.51 -32.87 4.80
C VAL A 618 -14.89 -33.83 3.77
N PRO A 619 -14.75 -35.11 4.08
CA PRO A 619 -14.28 -36.08 3.09
C PRO A 619 -15.23 -36.15 1.89
N ASN A 620 -14.67 -36.25 0.69
CA ASN A 620 -15.49 -36.58 -0.48
C ASN A 620 -15.88 -38.06 -0.47
N VAL A 621 -17.18 -38.32 -0.35
CA VAL A 621 -17.74 -39.69 -0.32
C VAL A 621 -18.70 -39.95 -1.47
N VAL A 622 -18.84 -39.02 -2.42
CA VAL A 622 -19.65 -39.22 -3.64
C VAL A 622 -19.06 -40.38 -4.46
N GLY A 623 -19.89 -41.25 -4.92
CA GLY A 623 -19.51 -42.46 -5.66
C GLY A 623 -19.15 -43.67 -4.79
N LEU A 624 -19.08 -43.53 -3.46
CA LEU A 624 -18.86 -44.65 -2.55
C LEU A 624 -20.19 -45.38 -2.25
N SER A 625 -20.08 -46.64 -1.82
CA SER A 625 -21.22 -47.32 -1.23
C SER A 625 -21.62 -46.68 0.09
N LYS A 626 -22.88 -46.81 0.48
CA LYS A 626 -23.40 -46.25 1.74
C LYS A 626 -22.54 -46.65 2.94
N ASP A 627 -22.11 -47.92 3.02
CA ASP A 627 -21.30 -48.42 4.15
C ASP A 627 -19.88 -47.83 4.13
N ALA A 628 -19.26 -47.77 2.96
CA ALA A 628 -17.91 -47.14 2.83
C ALA A 628 -17.92 -45.63 3.10
N ALA A 629 -18.98 -44.94 2.73
CA ALA A 629 -19.19 -43.53 3.03
C ALA A 629 -19.40 -43.31 4.53
N ALA A 630 -20.19 -44.15 5.18
CA ALA A 630 -20.42 -44.13 6.62
C ALA A 630 -19.14 -44.36 7.42
N GLU A 631 -18.35 -45.37 7.03
CA GLU A 631 -17.04 -45.65 7.64
C GLU A 631 -16.07 -44.45 7.48
N ARG A 632 -15.98 -43.87 6.28
CA ARG A 632 -15.09 -42.78 6.00
C ARG A 632 -15.46 -41.48 6.74
N LEU A 633 -16.78 -41.17 6.85
CA LEU A 633 -17.23 -39.99 7.61
C LEU A 633 -17.03 -40.21 9.11
N SER A 634 -17.39 -41.40 9.63
CA SER A 634 -17.21 -41.71 11.07
C SER A 634 -15.75 -41.73 11.48
N ALA A 635 -14.82 -42.23 10.63
CA ALA A 635 -13.39 -42.19 10.87
C ALA A 635 -12.85 -40.77 10.95
N ASN A 636 -13.51 -39.81 10.28
CA ASN A 636 -13.17 -38.38 10.35
C ASN A 636 -14.00 -37.63 11.40
N GLY A 637 -14.83 -38.35 12.20
CA GLY A 637 -15.56 -37.79 13.32
C GLY A 637 -16.80 -36.99 12.92
N PHE A 638 -17.37 -37.23 11.71
CA PHE A 638 -18.62 -36.61 11.28
C PHE A 638 -19.82 -37.51 11.54
N SER A 639 -20.92 -36.93 11.99
CA SER A 639 -22.22 -37.52 11.93
C SER A 639 -22.81 -37.36 10.52
N PHE A 640 -23.67 -38.25 10.11
CA PHE A 640 -24.33 -38.16 8.81
C PHE A 640 -25.76 -38.68 8.88
N ARG A 641 -26.60 -38.22 7.93
CA ARG A 641 -27.91 -38.79 7.64
C ARG A 641 -28.07 -39.05 6.14
N THR A 642 -28.93 -39.97 5.78
CA THR A 642 -29.16 -40.35 4.38
C THR A 642 -30.53 -39.85 3.87
N VAL A 643 -30.59 -39.46 2.61
CA VAL A 643 -31.80 -39.08 1.87
C VAL A 643 -31.88 -39.96 0.62
N GLY A 644 -32.97 -40.69 0.49
CA GLY A 644 -33.13 -41.71 -0.57
C GLY A 644 -32.82 -43.12 -0.08
N SER A 645 -32.91 -44.10 -0.99
CA SER A 645 -32.83 -45.53 -0.69
C SER A 645 -31.85 -46.32 -1.56
N GLY A 646 -30.96 -45.63 -2.30
CA GLY A 646 -29.93 -46.27 -3.13
C GLY A 646 -28.75 -46.79 -2.31
N ASP A 647 -27.92 -47.64 -2.92
CA ASP A 647 -26.76 -48.26 -2.30
C ASP A 647 -25.47 -47.43 -2.49
N THR A 648 -25.52 -46.38 -3.31
CA THR A 648 -24.36 -45.51 -3.65
C THR A 648 -24.70 -44.06 -3.40
N VAL A 649 -23.72 -43.31 -2.85
CA VAL A 649 -23.85 -41.88 -2.63
C VAL A 649 -23.77 -41.14 -3.96
N THR A 650 -24.88 -40.53 -4.38
CA THR A 650 -24.95 -39.74 -5.62
C THR A 650 -24.54 -38.30 -5.45
N ASP A 651 -24.77 -37.74 -4.26
CA ASP A 651 -24.32 -36.37 -3.89
C ASP A 651 -24.17 -36.27 -2.35
N GLN A 652 -23.52 -35.22 -1.87
CA GLN A 652 -23.37 -34.92 -0.45
C GLN A 652 -23.51 -33.41 -0.17
N THR A 653 -23.97 -33.08 1.02
CA THR A 653 -24.01 -31.69 1.53
C THR A 653 -23.53 -31.66 2.97
N PRO A 654 -22.51 -30.84 3.31
CA PRO A 654 -21.68 -30.03 2.41
C PRO A 654 -20.82 -30.83 1.43
N ALA A 655 -20.36 -30.17 0.38
CA ALA A 655 -19.54 -30.84 -0.64
C ALA A 655 -18.20 -31.33 -0.05
N GLY A 656 -17.60 -32.37 -0.67
CA GLY A 656 -16.27 -32.85 -0.31
C GLY A 656 -15.25 -31.71 -0.47
N GLY A 657 -14.38 -31.56 0.52
CA GLY A 657 -13.41 -30.42 0.60
C GLY A 657 -13.97 -29.20 1.31
N ALA A 658 -15.26 -29.11 1.63
CA ALA A 658 -15.81 -28.03 2.43
C ALA A 658 -15.24 -28.07 3.87
N ILE A 659 -14.92 -26.91 4.42
CA ILE A 659 -14.48 -26.77 5.82
C ILE A 659 -15.68 -26.42 6.67
N VAL A 660 -16.02 -27.31 7.59
CA VAL A 660 -17.22 -27.21 8.45
C VAL A 660 -16.87 -27.56 9.90
N PRO A 661 -17.64 -27.07 10.89
CA PRO A 661 -17.48 -27.48 12.29
C PRO A 661 -17.55 -29.00 12.45
N ASN A 662 -16.75 -29.54 13.35
CA ASN A 662 -16.74 -30.98 13.68
C ASN A 662 -18.12 -31.53 14.08
N SER A 663 -19.01 -30.67 14.58
CA SER A 663 -20.39 -30.99 14.95
C SER A 663 -21.33 -31.01 13.75
N ALA A 664 -20.87 -30.73 12.54
CA ALA A 664 -21.73 -30.71 11.33
C ALA A 664 -22.24 -32.11 10.98
N GLU A 665 -23.53 -32.21 10.67
CA GLU A 665 -24.12 -33.40 10.13
C GLU A 665 -24.02 -33.39 8.61
N ILE A 666 -23.43 -34.42 8.01
CA ILE A 666 -23.28 -34.55 6.57
C ILE A 666 -24.53 -35.25 5.97
N ILE A 667 -25.16 -34.65 4.98
CA ILE A 667 -26.30 -35.22 4.29
C ILE A 667 -25.77 -36.01 3.08
N LEU A 668 -26.11 -37.29 3.01
CA LEU A 668 -25.78 -38.19 1.90
C LEU A 668 -27.03 -38.45 1.06
N TYR A 669 -26.98 -38.15 -0.22
CA TYR A 669 -28.06 -38.43 -1.17
C TYR A 669 -27.81 -39.80 -1.83
N LEU A 670 -28.76 -40.73 -1.66
CA LEU A 670 -28.69 -42.09 -2.18
C LEU A 670 -29.70 -42.26 -3.32
N GLY A 671 -29.37 -41.70 -4.50
CA GLY A 671 -30.26 -41.66 -5.67
C GLY A 671 -31.40 -40.63 -5.58
N ALA A 672 -31.52 -39.91 -4.49
CA ALA A 672 -32.41 -38.76 -4.39
C ALA A 672 -31.75 -37.52 -4.99
N GLU A 673 -32.54 -36.63 -5.62
CA GLU A 673 -32.04 -35.34 -6.06
C GLU A 673 -31.67 -34.50 -4.85
N LYS A 674 -30.53 -33.76 -4.95
CA LYS A 674 -30.12 -32.79 -3.95
C LYS A 674 -31.21 -31.73 -3.85
N SER A 675 -31.65 -31.44 -2.61
CA SER A 675 -32.59 -30.33 -2.40
C SER A 675 -31.98 -29.05 -2.89
N THR A 676 -32.65 -28.36 -3.77
CA THR A 676 -32.32 -26.99 -4.21
C THR A 676 -33.02 -25.95 -3.36
N ASP A 677 -33.64 -26.38 -2.25
CA ASP A 677 -34.32 -25.47 -1.35
C ASP A 677 -33.33 -24.45 -0.78
N LYS A 678 -33.63 -23.20 -0.95
CA LYS A 678 -32.86 -22.13 -0.36
C LYS A 678 -33.28 -21.90 1.09
N CYS A 679 -32.31 -21.70 1.93
CA CYS A 679 -32.49 -21.38 3.35
C CYS A 679 -32.27 -19.90 3.57
N ILE A 680 -33.03 -19.28 4.45
CA ILE A 680 -32.84 -17.89 4.83
C ILE A 680 -31.93 -17.85 6.05
N VAL A 681 -30.83 -17.10 5.96
CA VAL A 681 -29.90 -16.92 7.07
C VAL A 681 -30.57 -16.16 8.22
N PRO A 682 -30.63 -16.73 9.44
CA PRO A 682 -31.25 -16.07 10.58
C PRO A 682 -30.33 -14.96 11.14
N ASN A 683 -30.91 -13.97 11.82
CA ASN A 683 -30.13 -13.04 12.62
C ASN A 683 -29.76 -13.70 13.96
N VAL A 684 -28.45 -13.83 14.21
CA VAL A 684 -27.90 -14.40 15.45
C VAL A 684 -27.07 -13.40 16.26
N VAL A 685 -26.89 -12.17 15.76
CA VAL A 685 -26.17 -11.12 16.50
C VAL A 685 -26.87 -10.83 17.82
N GLY A 686 -26.11 -10.82 18.93
CA GLY A 686 -26.63 -10.68 20.30
C GLY A 686 -26.98 -11.99 21.00
N ASP A 687 -27.05 -13.12 20.28
CA ASP A 687 -27.39 -14.42 20.87
C ASP A 687 -26.21 -15.05 21.64
N SER A 688 -26.51 -15.94 22.58
CA SER A 688 -25.52 -16.88 23.11
C SER A 688 -25.12 -17.90 22.06
N ALA A 689 -23.97 -18.55 22.22
CA ALA A 689 -23.51 -19.59 21.27
C ALA A 689 -24.56 -20.71 21.07
N ALA A 690 -25.21 -21.15 22.17
CA ALA A 690 -26.26 -22.16 22.10
C ALA A 690 -27.49 -21.68 21.31
N THR A 691 -27.95 -20.44 21.54
CA THR A 691 -29.11 -19.87 20.84
C THR A 691 -28.80 -19.63 19.38
N ALA A 692 -27.61 -19.10 19.04
CA ALA A 692 -27.15 -18.90 17.68
C ALA A 692 -27.10 -20.21 16.91
N ASN A 693 -26.48 -21.26 17.50
CA ASN A 693 -26.42 -22.58 16.89
C ASN A 693 -27.83 -23.16 16.63
N GLN A 694 -28.72 -23.07 17.59
CA GLN A 694 -30.09 -23.54 17.44
C GLN A 694 -30.82 -22.86 16.26
N LYS A 695 -30.69 -21.52 16.15
CA LYS A 695 -31.30 -20.75 15.04
C LYS A 695 -30.74 -21.15 13.67
N ILE A 696 -29.42 -21.28 13.57
CA ILE A 696 -28.73 -21.63 12.33
C ILE A 696 -29.06 -23.04 11.89
N VAL A 697 -29.03 -24.03 12.81
CA VAL A 697 -29.38 -25.44 12.53
C VAL A 697 -30.85 -25.57 12.16
N ASN A 698 -31.74 -24.88 12.87
CA ASN A 698 -33.18 -24.88 12.52
C ASN A 698 -33.46 -24.28 11.14
N ALA A 699 -32.62 -23.39 10.66
CA ALA A 699 -32.69 -22.84 9.29
C ALA A 699 -32.07 -23.78 8.23
N GLY A 700 -31.59 -24.99 8.61
CA GLY A 700 -30.93 -25.90 7.69
C GLY A 700 -29.49 -25.54 7.31
N LEU A 701 -28.85 -24.69 8.13
CA LEU A 701 -27.50 -24.17 7.92
C LEU A 701 -26.54 -24.74 8.96
N ILE A 702 -25.23 -24.48 8.78
CA ILE A 702 -24.18 -24.95 9.68
C ILE A 702 -23.54 -23.74 10.33
N MET A 703 -23.32 -23.77 11.67
CA MET A 703 -22.65 -22.71 12.40
C MET A 703 -21.14 -22.97 12.51
N GLY A 704 -20.31 -22.04 12.02
CA GLY A 704 -18.89 -21.92 12.35
C GLY A 704 -18.71 -20.94 13.51
N VAL A 705 -17.73 -21.17 14.40
CA VAL A 705 -17.46 -20.32 15.57
C VAL A 705 -16.11 -19.64 15.43
N SER A 706 -16.01 -18.35 15.78
CA SER A 706 -14.76 -17.61 15.90
C SER A 706 -14.80 -16.66 17.10
N GLY A 707 -13.63 -16.21 17.59
CA GLY A 707 -13.52 -15.33 18.75
C GLY A 707 -13.60 -16.07 20.09
N ALA A 708 -14.22 -15.46 21.10
CA ALA A 708 -14.33 -16.04 22.42
C ALA A 708 -15.06 -17.38 22.42
N THR A 709 -14.36 -18.47 22.70
CA THR A 709 -14.86 -19.85 22.54
C THR A 709 -15.57 -20.42 23.78
N ASN A 710 -15.54 -19.73 24.92
CA ASN A 710 -16.20 -20.21 26.13
C ASN A 710 -17.72 -20.09 26.05
N ALA A 711 -18.36 -21.06 25.38
CA ALA A 711 -19.79 -21.11 25.12
C ALA A 711 -20.67 -21.18 26.40
N SER A 712 -20.11 -21.54 27.55
CA SER A 712 -20.85 -21.63 28.82
C SER A 712 -20.93 -20.31 29.59
N SER A 713 -20.18 -19.27 29.16
CA SER A 713 -20.21 -17.96 29.83
C SER A 713 -21.46 -17.17 29.42
N SER A 714 -22.19 -16.65 30.41
CA SER A 714 -23.35 -15.78 30.18
C SER A 714 -23.00 -14.41 29.55
N THR A 715 -21.71 -14.08 29.52
CA THR A 715 -21.17 -12.82 28.98
C THR A 715 -20.69 -12.93 27.54
N VAL A 716 -20.60 -14.16 26.98
CA VAL A 716 -20.23 -14.41 25.58
C VAL A 716 -21.47 -14.24 24.69
N ARG A 717 -21.36 -13.36 23.69
CA ARG A 717 -22.41 -13.06 22.73
C ARG A 717 -21.88 -13.01 21.30
N ALA A 718 -22.71 -13.41 20.34
CA ALA A 718 -22.46 -13.21 18.94
C ALA A 718 -22.40 -11.71 18.60
N ILE A 719 -21.34 -11.27 17.98
CA ILE A 719 -21.11 -9.88 17.61
C ILE A 719 -21.18 -9.62 16.10
N SER A 720 -20.96 -10.65 15.30
CA SER A 720 -21.13 -10.61 13.84
C SER A 720 -21.41 -12.00 13.27
N GLN A 721 -21.89 -12.05 12.04
CA GLN A 721 -22.05 -13.27 11.26
C GLN A 721 -21.57 -13.04 9.82
N SER A 722 -20.95 -14.06 9.20
CA SER A 722 -20.28 -13.95 7.90
C SER A 722 -21.23 -13.72 6.72
N ILE A 723 -22.50 -14.11 6.86
CA ILE A 723 -23.54 -13.92 5.85
C ILE A 723 -24.68 -13.12 6.50
N ALA A 724 -25.11 -12.06 5.83
CA ALA A 724 -26.11 -11.16 6.36
C ALA A 724 -27.45 -11.88 6.63
N ALA A 725 -28.13 -11.52 7.71
CA ALA A 725 -29.46 -12.03 8.00
C ALA A 725 -30.45 -11.69 6.88
N GLY A 726 -31.30 -12.66 6.53
CA GLY A 726 -32.24 -12.53 5.43
C GLY A 726 -31.71 -12.93 4.06
N THR A 727 -30.41 -13.24 3.93
CA THR A 727 -29.82 -13.73 2.68
C THR A 727 -30.30 -15.14 2.39
N GLU A 728 -30.70 -15.41 1.16
CA GLU A 728 -31.02 -16.77 0.68
C GLU A 728 -29.73 -17.47 0.26
N VAL A 729 -29.48 -18.63 0.86
CA VAL A 729 -28.29 -19.49 0.60
C VAL A 729 -28.73 -20.95 0.45
N GLU A 730 -27.86 -21.80 -0.08
CA GLU A 730 -28.12 -23.25 -0.18
C GLU A 730 -28.15 -23.90 1.22
N ALA A 731 -28.97 -24.91 1.41
CA ALA A 731 -28.99 -25.73 2.62
C ALA A 731 -27.58 -26.31 2.92
N GLY A 732 -27.19 -26.30 4.18
CA GLY A 732 -25.85 -26.73 4.60
C GLY A 732 -24.74 -25.71 4.39
N THR A 733 -25.04 -24.47 3.97
CA THR A 733 -24.08 -23.38 3.92
C THR A 733 -23.58 -23.07 5.34
N VAL A 734 -22.25 -22.87 5.46
CA VAL A 734 -21.61 -22.50 6.76
C VAL A 734 -21.75 -21.02 7.00
N VAL A 735 -22.38 -20.63 8.10
CA VAL A 735 -22.47 -19.28 8.61
C VAL A 735 -21.48 -19.16 9.79
N ARG A 736 -20.36 -18.48 9.60
CA ARG A 736 -19.41 -18.20 10.66
C ARG A 736 -19.97 -17.11 11.56
N VAL A 737 -20.01 -17.39 12.87
CA VAL A 737 -20.49 -16.46 13.91
C VAL A 737 -19.32 -16.11 14.81
N GLN A 738 -19.04 -14.82 14.92
CA GLN A 738 -18.01 -14.32 15.81
C GLN A 738 -18.59 -14.02 17.18
N PHE A 739 -17.94 -14.53 18.22
CA PHE A 739 -18.34 -14.32 19.61
C PHE A 739 -17.33 -13.42 20.32
N SER A 740 -17.84 -12.57 21.23
CA SER A 740 -17.03 -11.74 22.12
C SER A 740 -17.53 -11.87 23.55
N ASP A 741 -16.59 -11.85 24.49
CA ASP A 741 -16.90 -11.85 25.91
C ASP A 741 -16.95 -10.40 26.43
N SER A 742 -18.16 -9.92 26.70
CA SER A 742 -18.42 -8.56 27.17
C SER A 742 -17.94 -8.31 28.61
N SER A 743 -17.40 -9.31 29.31
CA SER A 743 -16.81 -9.14 30.65
C SER A 743 -15.38 -8.59 30.60
N VAL A 744 -14.75 -8.57 29.44
CA VAL A 744 -13.41 -8.00 29.26
C VAL A 744 -13.40 -6.52 29.63
N ARG A 745 -12.40 -6.12 30.44
CA ARG A 745 -12.12 -4.76 30.86
C ARG A 745 -10.61 -4.54 30.84
N ASP A 746 -10.12 -3.62 30.05
CA ASP A 746 -8.73 -3.19 29.94
C ASP A 746 -8.55 -1.69 30.19
#